data_bdd7e03bd616cd8d7bc84423dfe6915d
#
_entry.id   bdd7e03bd616cd8d7bc84423dfe6915d
#
_cell.length_a   1.000
_cell.length_b   1.000
_cell.length_c   1.000
_cell.angle_alpha   90.00
_cell.angle_beta   90.00
_cell.angle_gamma   90.00
#
_symmetry.space_group_name_H-M   'P 1'
#
loop_
_entity.id
_entity.type
_entity.pdbx_description
1 polymer ?
#
loop_
_entity_poly.entity_id
_entity_poly.type
_entity_poly.pdbx_seq_one_letter_code
_entity_poly.pdbx_strand_id
1 'polypeptide(L)'
;MAMVAQEKVTGHVYDPSHKAIVGATVVMLSSPDSTYICGEVSDAQGRFIMERPQGDWMIAVSCLGYETSIVRPGGGDSLSIVLSEAQHQLDEVKVKGSRPVSQLTRDGFRYVIRGTTLAHAGNIEDVLAAMPLMRKTVNGYDVMGRGQAVFFVDGHRIYNLSELDHISSDAIKSLEVVTNPGPEYDASIKAVVRVTTYTNVDQGLSVDARSTWYQNRNTSAIEQVNLRYSARRWTVYDNFEYRLDNYLKWKDLTQTVHVDTLWNEVSNEQEHRKQDRLTNTAGLDYHIAGQSYVGGRYMLTLDTRNCMDLSSVNRISADGQPYDLLHTDGQERGHRNPSHLFNIYYSGTVGNFKINTDLDYLHSTTETDNVYDEASQAYRSRSFSAVSHVSNKLLSLRASVGHKLWRGDATVGVEYINTQRNDDYTSTLDDMPTSQSLLRETQRAAFADYSVLTSVGLFGLGIRAEHSQFTFHPGNGEADVSQSVTKVYPNLSWGIRIGQLQAQLLYSTEVNRPTYRQLSKNVLYGSRYTWQMGNPLLRPEYVHELTLQGVWRIVQFQFGYSDTRNAIINWGTQSAEHRAVSIMSYRNLPSVKEMRLAVVVSKGFGAWTPQLTTVMNKQFLHLTTGTGQYNLSSPIWIVKLSNNFQIGRTLSLFLTADYQSPGDYRNVHLSRNMWSVNFNAVKTLYHDRLSVQLKVNDIFNSKKDGNEIYNDQMVMHLLNRYDFRAVSVTLRYKLNSKDYKSHSHSDADQEIRRL
;
A
#
# COMPACT_ATOMS: atom_id res chain seq x y z
N MET A 1 3.58 27.87 65.40
CA MET A 1 3.04 26.95 64.35
C MET A 1 2.96 25.58 64.98
N ALA A 2 1.76 25.10 65.31
CA ALA A 2 1.55 23.76 65.82
C ALA A 2 1.70 22.80 64.64
N MET A 3 2.64 21.84 64.71
CA MET A 3 2.77 20.73 63.79
C MET A 3 1.56 19.80 64.00
N VAL A 4 0.59 19.82 63.13
CA VAL A 4 -0.50 18.83 63.12
C VAL A 4 0.13 17.53 62.69
N ALA A 5 0.17 16.52 63.58
CA ALA A 5 0.58 15.19 63.25
C ALA A 5 -0.42 14.61 62.23
N GLN A 6 0.04 14.30 61.05
CA GLN A 6 -0.78 13.70 60.00
C GLN A 6 -1.12 12.25 60.43
N GLU A 7 -2.41 11.95 60.62
CA GLU A 7 -2.88 10.62 60.98
C GLU A 7 -2.56 9.63 59.88
N LYS A 8 -2.03 8.43 60.24
CA LYS A 8 -1.68 7.35 59.35
C LYS A 8 -2.67 6.22 59.42
N VAL A 9 -3.07 5.70 58.27
CA VAL A 9 -3.83 4.46 58.18
C VAL A 9 -2.86 3.30 57.97
N THR A 10 -2.94 2.30 58.83
CA THR A 10 -2.12 1.09 58.74
C THR A 10 -3.02 -0.12 58.49
N GLY A 11 -2.51 -1.15 57.85
CA GLY A 11 -3.25 -2.38 57.65
C GLY A 11 -2.37 -3.55 57.24
N HIS A 12 -3.01 -4.73 57.21
CA HIS A 12 -2.38 -5.98 56.80
C HIS A 12 -3.28 -6.68 55.79
N VAL A 13 -2.64 -7.27 54.76
CA VAL A 13 -3.29 -8.05 53.71
C VAL A 13 -2.97 -9.54 53.89
N TYR A 14 -4.00 -10.36 54.00
CA TYR A 14 -3.92 -11.80 54.22
C TYR A 14 -4.65 -12.59 53.17
N ASP A 15 -4.27 -13.85 52.96
CA ASP A 15 -5.06 -14.85 52.25
C ASP A 15 -6.11 -15.49 53.21
N PRO A 16 -7.03 -16.35 52.71
CA PRO A 16 -8.05 -17.00 53.51
C PRO A 16 -7.47 -17.91 54.62
N SER A 17 -6.20 -18.33 54.52
CA SER A 17 -5.49 -19.11 55.54
C SER A 17 -4.73 -18.24 56.53
N HIS A 18 -4.97 -16.92 56.54
CA HIS A 18 -4.28 -15.91 57.38
C HIS A 18 -2.77 -15.81 57.14
N LYS A 19 -2.29 -16.21 55.97
CA LYS A 19 -0.89 -15.98 55.56
C LYS A 19 -0.77 -14.58 54.92
N ALA A 20 0.28 -13.85 55.26
CA ALA A 20 0.55 -12.52 54.74
C ALA A 20 0.76 -12.53 53.22
N ILE A 21 0.06 -11.65 52.52
CA ILE A 21 0.24 -11.46 51.06
C ILE A 21 1.24 -10.32 50.85
N VAL A 22 2.40 -10.66 50.28
CA VAL A 22 3.47 -9.73 49.91
C VAL A 22 3.25 -9.18 48.52
N GLY A 23 3.46 -7.88 48.34
CA GLY A 23 3.34 -7.26 46.99
C GLY A 23 1.90 -7.00 46.55
N ALA A 24 0.92 -7.04 47.46
CA ALA A 24 -0.43 -6.61 47.15
C ALA A 24 -0.47 -5.09 46.92
N THR A 25 -1.08 -4.67 45.84
CA THR A 25 -1.28 -3.25 45.54
C THR A 25 -2.47 -2.73 46.34
N VAL A 26 -2.24 -1.75 47.21
CA VAL A 26 -3.24 -1.11 48.04
C VAL A 26 -3.45 0.31 47.58
N VAL A 27 -4.65 0.63 47.10
CA VAL A 27 -4.98 1.94 46.53
C VAL A 27 -6.06 2.60 47.37
N MET A 28 -5.85 3.83 47.75
CA MET A 28 -6.83 4.67 48.43
C MET A 28 -7.60 5.53 47.41
N LEU A 29 -8.88 5.46 47.48
CA LEU A 29 -9.82 6.13 46.58
C LEU A 29 -10.78 7.04 47.37
N SER A 30 -11.18 8.18 46.79
CA SER A 30 -12.22 9.01 47.36
C SER A 30 -13.61 8.33 47.24
N SER A 31 -14.51 8.59 48.19
CA SER A 31 -15.89 8.13 48.12
C SER A 31 -16.82 9.35 47.92
N PRO A 32 -17.81 9.32 46.99
CA PRO A 32 -18.32 8.18 46.21
C PRO A 32 -17.75 8.02 44.79
N ASP A 33 -16.90 8.94 44.33
CA ASP A 33 -16.48 9.05 42.91
C ASP A 33 -15.29 8.13 42.51
N SER A 34 -14.71 7.39 43.47
CA SER A 34 -13.60 6.47 43.27
C SER A 34 -12.36 7.08 42.61
N THR A 35 -12.11 8.37 42.86
CA THR A 35 -10.91 9.07 42.34
C THR A 35 -9.68 8.63 43.11
N TYR A 36 -8.58 8.36 42.43
CA TYR A 36 -7.31 7.95 43.05
C TYR A 36 -6.74 9.04 43.98
N ILE A 37 -6.38 8.67 45.19
CA ILE A 37 -5.74 9.56 46.19
C ILE A 37 -4.26 9.20 46.34
N CYS A 38 -3.96 8.00 46.78
CA CYS A 38 -2.59 7.49 46.93
C CYS A 38 -2.58 5.94 46.86
N GLY A 39 -1.41 5.33 46.72
CA GLY A 39 -1.26 3.89 46.70
C GLY A 39 0.07 3.44 47.25
N GLU A 40 0.09 2.26 47.88
CA GLU A 40 1.24 1.59 48.48
C GLU A 40 1.22 0.10 48.13
N VAL A 41 2.32 -0.59 48.40
CA VAL A 41 2.47 -2.02 48.20
C VAL A 41 2.74 -2.68 49.56
N SER A 42 2.07 -3.82 49.85
CA SER A 42 2.26 -4.53 51.09
C SER A 42 3.68 -5.12 51.22
N ASP A 43 4.28 -4.98 52.38
CA ASP A 43 5.63 -5.44 52.72
C ASP A 43 5.70 -6.98 52.90
N ALA A 44 6.88 -7.49 53.32
CA ALA A 44 7.13 -8.92 53.56
C ALA A 44 6.24 -9.54 54.66
N GLN A 45 5.62 -8.73 55.49
CA GLN A 45 4.68 -9.12 56.56
C GLN A 45 3.22 -8.84 56.16
N GLY A 46 2.98 -8.45 54.90
CA GLY A 46 1.67 -8.08 54.36
C GLY A 46 1.19 -6.70 54.83
N ARG A 47 2.04 -5.89 55.48
CA ARG A 47 1.69 -4.61 56.07
C ARG A 47 1.78 -3.47 55.07
N PHE A 48 0.85 -2.50 55.12
CA PHE A 48 0.89 -1.24 54.39
C PHE A 48 0.66 -0.05 55.33
N ILE A 49 1.17 1.13 54.96
CA ILE A 49 1.02 2.37 55.72
C ILE A 49 0.79 3.51 54.74
N MET A 50 -0.35 4.20 54.86
CA MET A 50 -0.71 5.35 54.02
C MET A 50 -1.11 6.56 54.86
N GLU A 51 -1.01 7.76 54.29
CA GLU A 51 -1.49 8.97 54.92
C GLU A 51 -3.01 9.03 54.86
N ARG A 52 -3.67 9.42 55.95
CA ARG A 52 -5.13 9.55 56.03
C ARG A 52 -5.59 10.81 55.31
N PRO A 53 -6.43 10.70 54.26
CA PRO A 53 -6.96 11.89 53.56
C PRO A 53 -8.07 12.57 54.37
N GLN A 54 -8.35 13.84 54.06
CA GLN A 54 -9.52 14.52 54.58
C GLN A 54 -10.75 14.15 53.74
N GLY A 55 -11.86 13.78 54.36
CA GLY A 55 -13.11 13.35 53.71
C GLY A 55 -13.33 11.83 53.72
N ASP A 56 -14.39 11.40 53.02
CA ASP A 56 -14.74 9.98 52.92
C ASP A 56 -13.86 9.26 51.89
N TRP A 57 -13.35 8.10 52.26
CA TRP A 57 -12.42 7.29 51.47
C TRP A 57 -12.68 5.80 51.56
N MET A 58 -12.15 5.04 50.61
CA MET A 58 -12.17 3.58 50.59
C MET A 58 -10.81 3.06 50.11
N ILE A 59 -10.52 1.80 50.48
CA ILE A 59 -9.30 1.11 50.04
C ILE A 59 -9.64 -0.02 49.10
N ALA A 60 -9.04 -0.04 47.93
CA ALA A 60 -9.05 -1.16 47.01
C ALA A 60 -7.72 -1.91 47.09
N VAL A 61 -7.78 -3.22 47.33
CA VAL A 61 -6.59 -4.09 47.44
C VAL A 61 -6.66 -5.16 46.35
N SER A 62 -5.60 -5.29 45.58
CA SER A 62 -5.48 -6.28 44.51
C SER A 62 -4.14 -7.00 44.57
N CYS A 63 -4.11 -8.29 44.28
CA CYS A 63 -2.91 -9.09 44.12
C CYS A 63 -3.12 -10.15 43.05
N LEU A 64 -2.04 -10.51 42.33
CA LEU A 64 -2.10 -11.54 41.31
C LEU A 64 -2.52 -12.90 41.91
N GLY A 65 -3.58 -13.51 41.38
CA GLY A 65 -4.14 -14.75 41.89
C GLY A 65 -5.27 -14.57 42.92
N TYR A 66 -5.63 -13.34 43.28
CA TYR A 66 -6.67 -13.02 44.25
C TYR A 66 -7.72 -12.08 43.64
N GLU A 67 -8.96 -12.14 44.16
CA GLU A 67 -10.01 -11.18 43.79
C GLU A 67 -9.73 -9.81 44.44
N THR A 68 -10.02 -8.75 43.70
CA THR A 68 -9.87 -7.38 44.22
C THR A 68 -10.92 -7.12 45.28
N SER A 69 -10.47 -6.74 46.51
CA SER A 69 -11.33 -6.39 47.63
C SER A 69 -11.40 -4.87 47.79
N ILE A 70 -12.61 -4.33 47.98
CA ILE A 70 -12.84 -2.90 48.27
C ILE A 70 -13.41 -2.80 49.69
N VAL A 71 -12.67 -2.14 50.57
CA VAL A 71 -13.01 -2.00 51.98
C VAL A 71 -13.26 -0.53 52.32
N ARG A 72 -14.38 -0.23 52.98
CA ARG A 72 -14.67 1.07 53.59
C ARG A 72 -14.30 1.00 55.06
N PRO A 73 -13.41 1.85 55.54
CA PRO A 73 -12.98 1.79 56.96
C PRO A 73 -14.10 2.17 57.90
N GLY A 74 -14.32 1.36 58.88
CA GLY A 74 -15.32 1.56 59.95
C GLY A 74 -14.74 2.26 61.19
N GLY A 75 -13.98 3.37 61.04
CA GLY A 75 -13.58 4.25 62.15
C GLY A 75 -12.34 3.83 62.97
N GLY A 76 -11.59 2.81 62.56
CA GLY A 76 -10.33 2.39 63.23
C GLY A 76 -9.09 2.66 62.39
N ASP A 77 -7.93 2.93 63.02
CA ASP A 77 -6.65 3.26 62.34
C ASP A 77 -5.87 2.04 61.82
N SER A 78 -6.36 0.81 62.07
CA SER A 78 -5.75 -0.44 61.59
C SER A 78 -6.77 -1.33 60.88
N LEU A 79 -6.45 -1.75 59.66
CA LEU A 79 -7.29 -2.56 58.80
C LEU A 79 -6.70 -3.97 58.60
N SER A 80 -7.55 -4.99 58.71
CA SER A 80 -7.21 -6.36 58.33
C SER A 80 -8.02 -6.74 57.09
N ILE A 81 -7.35 -6.96 55.96
CA ILE A 81 -7.98 -7.21 54.67
C ILE A 81 -7.62 -8.63 54.21
N VAL A 82 -8.64 -9.47 54.05
CA VAL A 82 -8.47 -10.84 53.55
C VAL A 82 -8.88 -10.85 52.08
N LEU A 83 -7.99 -11.26 51.17
CA LEU A 83 -8.27 -11.44 49.76
C LEU A 83 -8.69 -12.89 49.48
N SER A 84 -9.79 -13.09 48.83
CA SER A 84 -10.23 -14.41 48.34
C SER A 84 -9.40 -14.84 47.15
N GLU A 85 -9.03 -16.13 47.08
CA GLU A 85 -8.36 -16.65 45.89
C GLU A 85 -9.30 -16.52 44.68
N ALA A 86 -8.78 -15.99 43.55
CA ALA A 86 -9.50 -15.91 42.34
C ALA A 86 -9.71 -17.33 41.75
N GLN A 87 -10.90 -17.87 41.90
CA GLN A 87 -11.28 -19.10 41.19
C GLN A 87 -11.34 -18.77 39.70
N HIS A 88 -10.27 -19.06 38.95
CA HIS A 88 -10.30 -19.07 37.50
C HIS A 88 -11.14 -20.27 37.03
N GLN A 89 -12.45 -20.16 37.11
CA GLN A 89 -13.28 -20.80 36.12
C GLN A 89 -12.94 -20.10 34.80
N LEU A 90 -12.32 -20.84 33.88
CA LEU A 90 -12.16 -20.41 32.50
C LEU A 90 -13.57 -20.25 31.92
N ASP A 91 -14.16 -19.10 32.12
CA ASP A 91 -15.33 -18.71 31.36
C ASP A 91 -14.93 -18.82 29.89
N GLU A 92 -15.74 -19.55 29.14
CA GLU A 92 -15.67 -19.59 27.69
C GLU A 92 -15.53 -18.15 27.20
N VAL A 93 -14.32 -17.75 26.79
CA VAL A 93 -14.07 -16.43 26.23
C VAL A 93 -14.91 -16.38 24.96
N LYS A 94 -16.14 -15.92 25.05
CA LYS A 94 -16.91 -15.48 23.90
C LYS A 94 -16.08 -14.38 23.27
N VAL A 95 -15.31 -14.73 22.24
CA VAL A 95 -14.65 -13.77 21.36
C VAL A 95 -15.80 -12.98 20.72
N LYS A 96 -16.19 -11.89 21.36
CA LYS A 96 -17.03 -10.89 20.72
C LYS A 96 -16.15 -10.37 19.60
N GLY A 97 -16.44 -10.77 18.37
CA GLY A 97 -15.82 -10.19 17.18
C GLY A 97 -15.98 -8.68 17.27
N SER A 98 -14.98 -8.01 17.80
CA SER A 98 -14.99 -6.55 17.84
C SER A 98 -14.73 -6.07 16.43
N ARG A 99 -15.62 -5.24 15.90
CA ARG A 99 -15.39 -4.60 14.61
C ARG A 99 -14.07 -3.80 14.67
N PRO A 100 -13.36 -3.67 13.54
CA PRO A 100 -12.26 -2.70 13.44
C PRO A 100 -12.79 -1.32 13.85
N VAL A 101 -12.26 -0.76 14.92
CA VAL A 101 -12.62 0.59 15.32
C VAL A 101 -11.87 1.53 14.40
N SER A 102 -12.58 2.12 13.44
CA SER A 102 -12.01 3.18 12.58
C SER A 102 -11.98 4.49 13.36
N GLN A 103 -10.85 5.14 13.35
CA GLN A 103 -10.63 6.46 13.96
C GLN A 103 -10.12 7.41 12.88
N LEU A 104 -10.67 8.62 12.85
CA LEU A 104 -10.14 9.68 12.01
C LEU A 104 -8.78 10.13 12.58
N THR A 105 -7.75 10.18 11.74
CA THR A 105 -6.43 10.76 12.07
C THR A 105 -6.28 12.11 11.37
N ARG A 106 -5.14 12.77 11.54
CA ARG A 106 -4.87 14.03 10.84
C ARG A 106 -4.93 13.90 9.32
N ASP A 107 -4.53 12.75 8.79
CA ASP A 107 -4.27 12.57 7.35
C ASP A 107 -5.15 11.47 6.72
N GLY A 108 -5.95 10.75 7.51
CA GLY A 108 -6.71 9.59 7.00
C GLY A 108 -7.49 8.83 8.06
N PHE A 109 -7.51 7.51 7.95
CA PHE A 109 -8.28 6.62 8.82
C PHE A 109 -7.40 5.53 9.41
N ARG A 110 -7.40 5.39 10.73
CA ARG A 110 -6.72 4.32 11.46
C ARG A 110 -7.71 3.22 11.83
N TYR A 111 -7.31 1.97 11.60
CA TYR A 111 -8.05 0.77 11.93
C TYR A 111 -7.26 -0.07 12.93
N VAL A 112 -7.84 -0.36 14.08
CA VAL A 112 -7.26 -1.29 15.06
C VAL A 112 -7.51 -2.71 14.58
N ILE A 113 -6.47 -3.52 14.40
CA ILE A 113 -6.55 -4.89 13.89
C ILE A 113 -6.62 -5.89 15.03
N ARG A 114 -5.85 -5.67 16.10
CA ARG A 114 -5.84 -6.55 17.27
C ARG A 114 -7.24 -6.73 17.87
N GLY A 115 -7.57 -7.97 18.23
CA GLY A 115 -8.88 -8.31 18.82
C GLY A 115 -10.04 -8.25 17.83
N THR A 116 -9.77 -8.17 16.54
CA THR A 116 -10.74 -8.28 15.46
C THR A 116 -10.55 -9.56 14.66
N THR A 117 -11.52 -9.93 13.83
CA THR A 117 -11.39 -11.07 12.92
C THR A 117 -10.22 -10.92 11.94
N LEU A 118 -9.83 -9.67 11.61
CA LEU A 118 -8.72 -9.40 10.71
C LEU A 118 -7.36 -9.81 11.27
N ALA A 119 -7.21 -9.88 12.61
CA ALA A 119 -6.00 -10.41 13.24
C ALA A 119 -5.74 -11.90 12.92
N HIS A 120 -6.73 -12.60 12.39
CA HIS A 120 -6.64 -14.01 12.03
C HIS A 120 -6.82 -14.25 10.52
N ALA A 121 -6.60 -13.23 9.68
CA ALA A 121 -6.78 -13.31 8.24
C ALA A 121 -5.67 -14.11 7.51
N GLY A 122 -4.54 -14.36 8.18
CA GLY A 122 -3.37 -15.07 7.63
C GLY A 122 -2.16 -14.16 7.52
N ASN A 123 -2.11 -13.30 6.54
CA ASN A 123 -1.05 -12.31 6.34
C ASN A 123 -1.63 -10.90 6.13
N ILE A 124 -0.75 -9.91 6.01
CA ILE A 124 -1.17 -8.53 5.76
C ILE A 124 -1.92 -8.34 4.45
N GLU A 125 -1.59 -9.10 3.40
CA GLU A 125 -2.30 -9.03 2.13
C GLU A 125 -3.77 -9.39 2.29
N ASP A 126 -4.07 -10.41 3.11
CA ASP A 126 -5.44 -10.83 3.41
C ASP A 126 -6.18 -9.79 4.24
N VAL A 127 -5.47 -9.15 5.17
CA VAL A 127 -6.01 -8.01 5.93
C VAL A 127 -6.35 -6.86 4.98
N LEU A 128 -5.42 -6.45 4.10
CA LEU A 128 -5.64 -5.39 3.13
C LEU A 128 -6.78 -5.71 2.16
N ALA A 129 -6.89 -6.96 1.71
CA ALA A 129 -7.99 -7.40 0.85
C ALA A 129 -9.37 -7.30 1.55
N ALA A 130 -9.41 -7.51 2.87
CA ALA A 130 -10.63 -7.44 3.68
C ALA A 130 -10.91 -6.03 4.22
N MET A 131 -9.92 -5.10 4.19
CA MET A 131 -10.08 -3.74 4.72
C MET A 131 -10.98 -2.85 3.87
N PRO A 132 -11.66 -1.85 4.51
CA PRO A 132 -12.35 -0.79 3.78
C PRO A 132 -11.38 0.05 2.96
N LEU A 133 -11.89 0.63 1.88
CA LEU A 133 -11.16 1.50 0.96
C LEU A 133 -9.96 0.85 0.25
N MET A 134 -9.63 -0.41 0.53
CA MET A 134 -8.52 -1.12 -0.10
C MET A 134 -9.01 -2.09 -1.16
N ARG A 135 -8.30 -2.16 -2.30
CA ARG A 135 -8.57 -3.10 -3.40
C ARG A 135 -7.26 -3.66 -3.94
N LYS A 136 -7.22 -4.99 -4.11
CA LYS A 136 -6.09 -5.65 -4.81
C LYS A 136 -6.23 -5.44 -6.32
N THR A 137 -5.15 -5.00 -6.96
CA THR A 137 -5.04 -4.82 -8.42
C THR A 137 -3.91 -5.71 -8.96
N VAL A 138 -3.69 -5.72 -10.28
CA VAL A 138 -2.53 -6.41 -10.88
C VAL A 138 -1.20 -5.80 -10.45
N ASN A 139 -1.17 -4.51 -10.11
CA ASN A 139 0.04 -3.78 -9.72
C ASN A 139 0.21 -3.64 -8.19
N GLY A 140 -0.61 -4.33 -7.39
CA GLY A 140 -0.54 -4.27 -5.93
C GLY A 140 -1.86 -3.89 -5.26
N TYR A 141 -1.84 -2.92 -4.37
CA TYR A 141 -3.02 -2.47 -3.63
C TYR A 141 -3.30 -1.00 -3.87
N ASP A 142 -4.53 -0.71 -4.26
CA ASP A 142 -5.02 0.66 -4.41
C ASP A 142 -5.86 1.06 -3.19
N VAL A 143 -5.76 2.33 -2.80
CA VAL A 143 -6.81 3.00 -2.05
C VAL A 143 -7.89 3.42 -3.04
N MET A 144 -9.09 2.88 -2.87
CA MET A 144 -10.21 3.07 -3.81
C MET A 144 -10.46 4.56 -4.04
N GLY A 145 -10.41 4.97 -5.32
CA GLY A 145 -10.57 6.36 -5.74
C GLY A 145 -9.33 7.25 -5.59
N ARG A 146 -8.21 6.73 -5.01
CA ARG A 146 -6.93 7.46 -4.89
C ARG A 146 -5.84 6.87 -5.79
N GLY A 147 -5.91 5.58 -6.10
CA GLY A 147 -4.90 4.85 -6.84
C GLY A 147 -3.94 4.08 -5.95
N GLN A 148 -2.78 3.76 -6.49
CA GLN A 148 -1.82 2.87 -5.85
C GLN A 148 -1.30 3.42 -4.52
N ALA A 149 -1.34 2.59 -3.49
CA ALA A 149 -0.83 2.92 -2.16
C ALA A 149 0.68 2.68 -2.05
N VAL A 150 1.33 3.53 -1.26
CA VAL A 150 2.68 3.30 -0.75
C VAL A 150 2.58 2.77 0.68
N PHE A 151 3.37 1.75 1.00
CA PHE A 151 3.29 1.08 2.30
C PHE A 151 4.45 1.48 3.19
N PHE A 152 4.12 1.69 4.47
CA PHE A 152 5.10 1.87 5.53
C PHE A 152 4.79 0.88 6.66
N VAL A 153 5.76 0.11 7.09
CA VAL A 153 5.64 -0.81 8.23
C VAL A 153 6.50 -0.29 9.36
N ASP A 154 5.88 0.08 10.47
CA ASP A 154 6.54 0.68 11.64
C ASP A 154 7.41 1.92 11.33
N GLY A 155 6.95 2.70 10.33
CA GLY A 155 7.67 3.86 9.82
C GLY A 155 8.61 3.56 8.66
N HIS A 156 8.74 2.30 8.23
CA HIS A 156 9.61 1.90 7.14
C HIS A 156 8.84 1.76 5.85
N ARG A 157 9.36 2.32 4.80
CA ARG A 157 8.83 2.14 3.48
C ARG A 157 9.14 0.74 2.96
N ILE A 158 8.13 0.14 2.34
CA ILE A 158 8.21 -1.16 1.69
C ILE A 158 8.39 -0.93 0.20
N TYR A 159 9.48 -1.43 -0.37
CA TYR A 159 9.79 -1.29 -1.79
C TYR A 159 9.20 -2.40 -2.64
N ASN A 160 9.17 -3.61 -2.10
CA ASN A 160 8.61 -4.75 -2.76
C ASN A 160 7.40 -5.24 -1.96
N LEU A 161 6.26 -5.43 -2.62
CA LEU A 161 5.05 -5.95 -1.97
C LEU A 161 5.26 -7.34 -1.36
N SER A 162 6.26 -8.10 -1.83
CA SER A 162 6.66 -9.36 -1.17
C SER A 162 7.11 -9.16 0.27
N GLU A 163 7.66 -7.99 0.62
CA GLU A 163 8.01 -7.67 2.01
C GLU A 163 6.77 -7.54 2.91
N LEU A 164 5.61 -7.18 2.36
CA LEU A 164 4.35 -7.19 3.11
C LEU A 164 3.91 -8.61 3.43
N ASP A 165 4.11 -9.53 2.51
CA ASP A 165 3.68 -10.92 2.65
C ASP A 165 4.32 -11.64 3.85
N HIS A 166 5.48 -11.14 4.30
CA HIS A 166 6.16 -11.67 5.49
C HIS A 166 5.41 -11.35 6.80
N ILE A 167 4.57 -10.30 6.80
CA ILE A 167 3.90 -9.84 8.01
C ILE A 167 2.66 -10.69 8.24
N SER A 168 2.63 -11.37 9.38
CA SER A 168 1.46 -12.11 9.81
C SER A 168 0.36 -11.16 10.29
N SER A 169 -0.91 -11.50 10.06
CA SER A 169 -2.04 -10.66 10.45
C SER A 169 -2.14 -10.44 11.97
N ASP A 170 -1.74 -11.43 12.78
CA ASP A 170 -1.71 -11.37 14.24
C ASP A 170 -0.63 -10.41 14.78
N ALA A 171 0.38 -10.15 13.96
CA ALA A 171 1.45 -9.19 14.19
C ALA A 171 0.98 -7.74 14.13
N ILE A 172 -0.10 -7.48 13.45
CA ILE A 172 -0.54 -6.13 13.14
C ILE A 172 -1.32 -5.54 14.31
N LYS A 173 -0.83 -4.42 14.86
CA LYS A 173 -1.53 -3.62 15.88
C LYS A 173 -2.61 -2.77 15.26
N SER A 174 -2.24 -2.00 14.23
CA SER A 174 -3.15 -1.10 13.52
C SER A 174 -2.68 -0.84 12.09
N LEU A 175 -3.62 -0.51 11.22
CA LEU A 175 -3.40 -0.02 9.88
C LEU A 175 -3.97 1.39 9.76
N GLU A 176 -3.21 2.31 9.18
CA GLU A 176 -3.67 3.65 8.90
C GLU A 176 -3.65 3.88 7.38
N VAL A 177 -4.82 4.14 6.81
CA VAL A 177 -4.98 4.51 5.41
C VAL A 177 -4.96 6.02 5.33
N VAL A 178 -3.81 6.57 4.94
CA VAL A 178 -3.58 8.01 4.76
C VAL A 178 -4.06 8.40 3.37
N THR A 179 -5.12 9.16 3.32
CA THR A 179 -5.76 9.60 2.08
C THR A 179 -5.30 10.98 1.63
N ASN A 180 -4.56 11.67 2.48
CA ASN A 180 -3.94 12.96 2.20
C ASN A 180 -2.53 12.99 2.79
N PRO A 181 -1.52 12.40 2.09
CA PRO A 181 -0.15 12.41 2.56
C PRO A 181 0.35 13.83 2.75
N GLY A 182 0.99 14.08 3.91
CA GLY A 182 1.58 15.38 4.23
C GLY A 182 2.83 15.71 3.40
N PRO A 183 3.39 16.92 3.53
CA PRO A 183 4.54 17.39 2.75
C PRO A 183 5.83 16.62 3.03
N GLU A 184 5.85 15.82 4.08
CA GLU A 184 6.94 14.90 4.40
C GLU A 184 7.11 13.78 3.36
N TYR A 185 6.04 13.47 2.59
CA TYR A 185 6.10 12.53 1.48
C TYR A 185 6.39 13.24 0.17
N ASP A 186 6.94 12.50 -0.81
CA ASP A 186 7.06 13.01 -2.18
C ASP A 186 5.68 13.44 -2.71
N ALA A 187 5.62 14.56 -3.41
CA ALA A 187 4.36 15.15 -3.89
C ALA A 187 3.60 14.25 -4.89
N SER A 188 4.22 13.19 -5.40
CA SER A 188 3.58 12.20 -6.29
C SER A 188 2.88 11.06 -5.54
N ILE A 189 3.02 10.96 -4.22
CA ILE A 189 2.37 9.93 -3.41
C ILE A 189 0.94 10.35 -3.10
N LYS A 190 -0.04 9.62 -3.67
CA LYS A 190 -1.48 9.90 -3.53
C LYS A 190 -2.12 9.25 -2.31
N ALA A 191 -1.57 8.15 -1.84
CA ALA A 191 -2.06 7.43 -0.68
C ALA A 191 -0.93 6.66 0.01
N VAL A 192 -1.00 6.61 1.34
CA VAL A 192 -0.04 5.85 2.16
C VAL A 192 -0.81 4.89 3.05
N VAL A 193 -0.30 3.68 3.22
CA VAL A 193 -0.78 2.73 4.22
C VAL A 193 0.33 2.54 5.26
N ARG A 194 0.10 3.04 6.47
CA ARG A 194 1.01 2.85 7.60
C ARG A 194 0.57 1.64 8.39
N VAL A 195 1.41 0.64 8.45
CA VAL A 195 1.24 -0.58 9.24
C VAL A 195 2.00 -0.42 10.53
N THR A 196 1.35 -0.59 11.66
CA THR A 196 2.01 -0.64 12.97
C THR A 196 1.93 -2.06 13.50
N THR A 197 3.07 -2.66 13.81
CA THR A 197 3.15 -4.01 14.39
C THR A 197 3.36 -3.97 15.91
N TYR A 198 3.27 -5.13 16.56
CA TYR A 198 3.62 -5.28 17.97
C TYR A 198 5.14 -5.37 18.12
N THR A 199 5.66 -4.61 19.06
CA THR A 199 7.07 -4.67 19.44
C THR A 199 7.20 -5.65 20.61
N ASN A 200 7.59 -6.89 20.35
CA ASN A 200 8.20 -7.75 21.36
C ASN A 200 9.61 -8.07 20.87
N VAL A 201 10.59 -7.39 21.45
CA VAL A 201 12.01 -7.69 21.22
C VAL A 201 12.36 -8.88 22.13
N ASP A 202 11.87 -10.08 21.79
CA ASP A 202 12.39 -11.29 22.42
C ASP A 202 13.80 -11.53 21.86
N GLN A 203 14.76 -11.72 22.75
CA GLN A 203 16.13 -12.09 22.38
C GLN A 203 16.13 -13.52 21.83
N GLY A 204 16.95 -13.76 20.83
CA GLY A 204 17.13 -15.08 20.23
C GLY A 204 16.76 -15.17 18.75
N LEU A 205 16.71 -16.40 18.29
CA LEU A 205 16.38 -16.74 16.89
C LEU A 205 14.86 -16.87 16.72
N SER A 206 14.31 -16.23 15.69
CA SER A 206 12.96 -16.46 15.18
C SER A 206 13.01 -16.89 13.71
N VAL A 207 12.10 -17.80 13.36
CA VAL A 207 11.92 -18.33 12.01
C VAL A 207 10.46 -18.26 11.64
N ASP A 208 10.16 -17.76 10.44
CA ASP A 208 8.83 -17.81 9.84
C ASP A 208 8.97 -18.35 8.41
N ALA A 209 8.45 -19.53 8.16
CA ALA A 209 8.50 -20.21 6.86
C ALA A 209 7.09 -20.34 6.29
N ARG A 210 6.92 -20.00 5.01
CA ARG A 210 5.65 -20.08 4.30
C ARG A 210 5.84 -20.69 2.92
N SER A 211 4.99 -21.66 2.59
CA SER A 211 4.87 -22.24 1.25
C SER A 211 3.44 -22.03 0.77
N THR A 212 3.27 -21.49 -0.42
CA THR A 212 1.99 -21.27 -1.07
C THR A 212 1.98 -21.86 -2.46
N TRP A 213 1.06 -22.75 -2.69
CA TRP A 213 0.79 -23.33 -3.99
C TRP A 213 -0.47 -22.72 -4.57
N TYR A 214 -0.44 -22.29 -5.83
CA TYR A 214 -1.55 -21.76 -6.60
C TYR A 214 -1.85 -22.65 -7.80
N GLN A 215 -3.10 -22.92 -8.03
CA GLN A 215 -3.61 -23.59 -9.21
C GLN A 215 -4.67 -22.72 -9.88
N ASN A 216 -4.30 -22.14 -11.01
CA ASN A 216 -5.22 -21.65 -12.02
C ASN A 216 -5.24 -22.67 -13.18
N ARG A 217 -5.14 -22.29 -14.44
CA ARG A 217 -4.88 -23.26 -15.55
C ARG A 217 -3.49 -23.85 -15.47
N ASN A 218 -2.54 -23.11 -14.94
CA ASN A 218 -1.15 -23.50 -14.71
C ASN A 218 -0.85 -23.48 -13.21
N THR A 219 0.28 -24.05 -12.83
CA THR A 219 0.76 -24.05 -11.45
C THR A 219 1.72 -22.90 -11.20
N SER A 220 1.53 -22.19 -10.09
CA SER A 220 2.43 -21.17 -9.55
C SER A 220 2.72 -21.47 -8.09
N ALA A 221 3.84 -20.97 -7.56
CA ALA A 221 4.21 -21.19 -6.16
C ALA A 221 4.95 -19.98 -5.58
N ILE A 222 4.88 -19.83 -4.26
CA ILE A 222 5.67 -18.85 -3.51
C ILE A 222 6.26 -19.56 -2.29
N GLU A 223 7.59 -19.54 -2.20
CA GLU A 223 8.35 -20.07 -1.06
C GLU A 223 9.03 -18.93 -0.33
N GLN A 224 8.84 -18.84 0.99
CA GLN A 224 9.38 -17.76 1.81
C GLN A 224 9.98 -18.31 3.09
N VAL A 225 11.14 -17.76 3.47
CA VAL A 225 11.78 -18.03 4.76
C VAL A 225 12.30 -16.72 5.31
N ASN A 226 11.87 -16.37 6.51
CA ASN A 226 12.29 -15.20 7.25
C ASN A 226 13.05 -15.65 8.49
N LEU A 227 14.30 -15.23 8.58
CA LEU A 227 15.19 -15.49 9.69
C LEU A 227 15.48 -14.18 10.41
N ARG A 228 15.47 -14.21 11.73
CA ARG A 228 15.84 -13.05 12.52
C ARG A 228 16.53 -13.50 13.80
N TYR A 229 17.62 -12.81 14.12
CA TYR A 229 18.33 -12.97 15.37
C TYR A 229 18.45 -11.62 16.08
N SER A 230 17.93 -11.55 17.30
CA SER A 230 18.00 -10.34 18.15
C SER A 230 18.81 -10.62 19.39
N ALA A 231 19.83 -9.79 19.65
CA ALA A 231 20.70 -9.88 20.82
C ALA A 231 20.97 -8.47 21.37
N ARG A 232 20.46 -8.16 22.57
CA ARG A 232 20.60 -6.86 23.23
C ARG A 232 20.30 -5.67 22.31
N ARG A 233 21.35 -5.10 21.68
CA ARG A 233 21.29 -3.91 20.81
C ARG A 233 21.31 -4.22 19.32
N TRP A 234 21.58 -5.46 18.94
CA TRP A 234 21.73 -5.88 17.55
C TRP A 234 20.51 -6.70 17.11
N THR A 235 20.03 -6.41 15.93
CA THR A 235 19.08 -7.26 15.23
C THR A 235 19.58 -7.49 13.81
N VAL A 236 19.78 -8.76 13.46
CA VAL A 236 20.13 -9.20 12.10
C VAL A 236 18.93 -9.95 11.55
N TYR A 237 18.59 -9.70 10.31
CA TYR A 237 17.50 -10.41 9.64
C TYR A 237 17.83 -10.71 8.19
N ASP A 238 17.23 -11.79 7.69
CA ASP A 238 17.29 -12.21 6.31
C ASP A 238 15.91 -12.71 5.87
N ASN A 239 15.36 -12.10 4.81
CA ASN A 239 14.08 -12.45 4.23
C ASN A 239 14.32 -12.95 2.81
N PHE A 240 14.00 -14.22 2.59
CA PHE A 240 14.13 -14.89 1.31
C PHE A 240 12.75 -15.19 0.74
N GLU A 241 12.53 -14.88 -0.54
CA GLU A 241 11.36 -15.27 -1.32
C GLU A 241 11.80 -15.83 -2.66
N TYR A 242 11.22 -16.95 -3.03
CA TYR A 242 11.28 -17.48 -4.39
C TYR A 242 9.86 -17.65 -4.92
N ARG A 243 9.55 -16.96 -6.02
CA ARG A 243 8.23 -16.90 -6.64
C ARG A 243 8.29 -17.51 -8.04
N LEU A 244 7.38 -18.42 -8.32
CA LEU A 244 7.13 -19.03 -9.60
C LEU A 244 5.77 -18.56 -10.10
N ASP A 245 5.73 -17.72 -11.12
CA ASP A 245 4.50 -17.24 -11.75
C ASP A 245 4.32 -17.87 -13.14
N ASN A 246 3.13 -18.43 -13.40
CA ASN A 246 2.79 -19.08 -14.63
C ASN A 246 1.32 -18.82 -14.96
N TYR A 247 1.04 -17.89 -15.87
CA TYR A 247 -0.31 -17.48 -16.18
C TYR A 247 -0.56 -17.18 -17.66
N LEU A 248 -1.84 -17.23 -18.04
CA LEU A 248 -2.34 -16.93 -19.36
C LEU A 248 -3.12 -15.61 -19.35
N LYS A 249 -3.00 -14.88 -20.44
CA LYS A 249 -3.81 -13.69 -20.74
C LYS A 249 -4.30 -13.77 -22.18
N TRP A 250 -5.55 -13.38 -22.38
CA TRP A 250 -6.15 -13.23 -23.71
C TRP A 250 -6.57 -11.80 -23.90
N LYS A 251 -6.36 -11.30 -25.11
CA LYS A 251 -6.71 -9.95 -25.49
C LYS A 251 -7.43 -9.99 -26.82
N ASP A 252 -8.64 -9.50 -26.85
CA ASP A 252 -9.38 -9.25 -28.08
C ASP A 252 -9.37 -7.73 -28.30
N LEU A 253 -8.87 -7.29 -29.46
CA LEU A 253 -8.77 -5.88 -29.84
C LEU A 253 -9.53 -5.68 -31.15
N THR A 254 -10.35 -4.63 -31.21
CA THR A 254 -10.84 -4.06 -32.47
C THR A 254 -10.38 -2.61 -32.51
N GLN A 255 -9.60 -2.25 -33.53
CA GLN A 255 -9.07 -0.91 -33.73
C GLN A 255 -9.58 -0.39 -35.04
N THR A 256 -10.22 0.78 -35.04
CA THR A 256 -10.71 1.47 -36.21
C THR A 256 -9.99 2.81 -36.35
N VAL A 257 -9.35 3.04 -37.48
CA VAL A 257 -8.60 4.27 -37.79
C VAL A 257 -9.24 5.00 -38.94
N HIS A 258 -9.65 6.25 -38.70
CA HIS A 258 -10.34 7.13 -39.64
C HIS A 258 -9.33 8.13 -40.23
N VAL A 259 -8.72 7.74 -41.35
CA VAL A 259 -7.85 8.59 -42.17
C VAL A 259 -8.40 8.62 -43.62
N ASP A 260 -7.56 8.84 -44.65
CA ASP A 260 -8.00 8.78 -46.06
C ASP A 260 -8.63 7.41 -46.39
N THR A 261 -8.12 6.34 -45.79
CA THR A 261 -8.61 4.98 -45.83
C THR A 261 -9.16 4.58 -44.47
N LEU A 262 -10.34 3.98 -44.40
CA LEU A 262 -10.88 3.44 -43.16
C LEU A 262 -10.22 2.08 -42.87
N TRP A 263 -9.23 2.09 -41.95
CA TRP A 263 -8.57 0.87 -41.51
C TRP A 263 -9.31 0.26 -40.35
N ASN A 264 -9.54 -1.05 -40.40
CA ASN A 264 -10.07 -1.81 -39.26
C ASN A 264 -9.21 -3.04 -39.02
N GLU A 265 -8.63 -3.15 -37.79
CA GLU A 265 -7.87 -4.29 -37.33
C GLU A 265 -8.67 -5.02 -36.24
N VAL A 266 -8.90 -6.33 -36.42
CA VAL A 266 -9.47 -7.23 -35.41
C VAL A 266 -8.41 -8.24 -35.02
N SER A 267 -7.91 -8.12 -33.79
CA SER A 267 -6.83 -8.95 -33.27
C SER A 267 -7.34 -9.85 -32.14
N ASN A 268 -6.95 -11.11 -32.17
CA ASN A 268 -7.10 -12.06 -31.08
C ASN A 268 -5.70 -12.52 -30.65
N GLU A 269 -5.34 -12.24 -29.43
CA GLU A 269 -4.00 -12.45 -28.88
C GLU A 269 -4.06 -13.33 -27.64
N GLN A 270 -3.11 -14.25 -27.52
CA GLN A 270 -2.88 -15.07 -26.34
C GLN A 270 -1.43 -14.90 -25.91
N GLU A 271 -1.24 -14.54 -24.65
CA GLU A 271 0.05 -14.45 -23.98
C GLU A 271 0.16 -15.58 -22.95
N HIS A 272 1.30 -16.28 -22.92
CA HIS A 272 1.66 -17.22 -21.88
C HIS A 272 2.95 -16.78 -21.22
N ARG A 273 2.86 -16.28 -19.98
CA ARG A 273 4.00 -15.78 -19.23
C ARG A 273 4.44 -16.74 -18.15
N LYS A 274 5.76 -16.96 -18.09
CA LYS A 274 6.45 -17.70 -17.03
C LYS A 274 7.53 -16.81 -16.46
N GLN A 275 7.43 -16.48 -15.18
CA GLN A 275 8.40 -15.65 -14.48
C GLN A 275 8.76 -16.27 -13.15
N ASP A 276 10.05 -16.53 -12.95
CA ASP A 276 10.60 -17.00 -11.69
C ASP A 276 11.50 -15.91 -11.13
N ARG A 277 11.21 -15.49 -9.90
CA ARG A 277 11.89 -14.38 -9.25
C ARG A 277 12.39 -14.77 -7.88
N LEU A 278 13.66 -14.48 -7.63
CA LEU A 278 14.27 -14.53 -6.31
C LEU A 278 14.35 -13.11 -5.75
N THR A 279 13.87 -12.92 -4.53
CA THR A 279 14.09 -11.70 -3.75
C THR A 279 14.72 -12.07 -2.43
N ASN A 280 15.83 -11.45 -2.09
CA ASN A 280 16.48 -11.58 -0.79
C ASN A 280 16.74 -10.22 -0.18
N THR A 281 16.36 -10.05 1.09
CA THR A 281 16.58 -8.81 1.85
C THR A 281 17.31 -9.15 3.14
N ALA A 282 18.58 -8.79 3.22
CA ALA A 282 19.40 -8.90 4.43
C ALA A 282 19.56 -7.53 5.09
N GLY A 283 19.48 -7.48 6.41
CA GLY A 283 19.60 -6.22 7.13
C GLY A 283 20.13 -6.37 8.54
N LEU A 284 20.60 -5.24 9.06
CA LEU A 284 21.21 -5.09 10.38
C LEU A 284 20.73 -3.79 11.01
N ASP A 285 20.20 -3.88 12.24
CA ASP A 285 19.84 -2.74 13.07
C ASP A 285 20.67 -2.72 14.36
N TYR A 286 21.14 -1.54 14.72
CA TYR A 286 21.81 -1.27 15.99
C TYR A 286 21.06 -0.23 16.80
N HIS A 287 20.56 -0.62 17.96
CA HIS A 287 19.90 0.24 18.92
C HIS A 287 20.92 1.00 19.76
N ILE A 288 20.98 2.31 19.60
CA ILE A 288 21.93 3.18 20.29
C ILE A 288 21.50 3.39 21.73
N ALA A 289 20.35 4.01 21.96
CA ALA A 289 19.73 4.22 23.26
C ALA A 289 18.26 4.65 23.09
N GLY A 290 17.38 4.29 24.04
CA GLY A 290 15.97 4.65 24.01
C GLY A 290 15.27 4.16 22.73
N GLN A 291 14.75 5.07 21.93
CA GLN A 291 14.13 4.78 20.63
C GLN A 291 15.04 5.12 19.42
N SER A 292 16.34 5.33 19.66
CA SER A 292 17.29 5.71 18.63
C SER A 292 18.04 4.50 18.10
N TYR A 293 18.10 4.39 16.76
CA TYR A 293 18.76 3.29 16.07
C TYR A 293 19.38 3.76 14.74
N VAL A 294 20.38 3.04 14.32
CA VAL A 294 21.00 3.13 12.99
C VAL A 294 20.93 1.74 12.37
N GLY A 295 20.68 1.67 11.10
CA GLY A 295 20.60 0.41 10.39
C GLY A 295 21.00 0.51 8.94
N GLY A 296 21.12 -0.66 8.33
CA GLY A 296 21.36 -0.81 6.91
C GLY A 296 20.75 -2.08 6.38
N ARG A 297 20.31 -2.04 5.14
CA ARG A 297 19.79 -3.22 4.45
C ARG A 297 20.24 -3.27 3.00
N TYR A 298 20.31 -4.46 2.50
CA TYR A 298 20.57 -4.77 1.11
C TYR A 298 19.45 -5.66 0.58
N MET A 299 18.86 -5.29 -0.57
CA MET A 299 17.88 -6.10 -1.26
C MET A 299 18.40 -6.46 -2.66
N LEU A 300 18.41 -7.75 -2.95
CA LEU A 300 18.66 -8.32 -4.26
C LEU A 300 17.33 -8.83 -4.84
N THR A 301 16.98 -8.38 -6.04
CA THR A 301 15.92 -9.00 -6.85
C THR A 301 16.54 -9.54 -8.13
N LEU A 302 16.27 -10.80 -8.46
CA LEU A 302 16.82 -11.49 -9.61
C LEU A 302 15.73 -12.29 -10.31
N ASP A 303 15.45 -11.98 -11.57
CA ASP A 303 14.62 -12.82 -12.42
C ASP A 303 15.48 -14.01 -12.91
N THR A 304 15.19 -15.21 -12.40
CA THR A 304 15.91 -16.43 -12.81
C THR A 304 15.34 -17.02 -14.08
N ARG A 305 14.09 -16.73 -14.37
CA ARG A 305 13.40 -16.99 -15.64
C ARG A 305 12.42 -15.84 -15.87
N ASN A 306 12.39 -15.31 -17.09
CA ASN A 306 11.37 -14.37 -17.52
C ASN A 306 11.12 -14.62 -19.01
N CYS A 307 10.04 -15.29 -19.33
CA CYS A 307 9.70 -15.56 -20.72
C CYS A 307 8.20 -15.41 -20.95
N MET A 308 7.87 -14.92 -22.14
CA MET A 308 6.52 -14.80 -22.63
C MET A 308 6.45 -15.35 -24.04
N ASP A 309 5.53 -16.26 -24.28
CA ASP A 309 5.17 -16.72 -25.60
C ASP A 309 3.85 -16.01 -26.00
N LEU A 310 3.85 -15.38 -27.16
CA LEU A 310 2.75 -14.63 -27.73
C LEU A 310 2.29 -15.32 -29.01
N SER A 311 0.99 -15.45 -29.19
CA SER A 311 0.40 -15.83 -30.49
C SER A 311 -0.77 -14.93 -30.77
N SER A 312 -0.80 -14.34 -31.97
CA SER A 312 -1.90 -13.46 -32.40
C SER A 312 -2.34 -13.71 -33.84
N VAL A 313 -3.62 -13.45 -34.06
CA VAL A 313 -4.24 -13.47 -35.39
C VAL A 313 -4.92 -12.12 -35.61
N ASN A 314 -4.40 -11.37 -36.56
CA ASN A 314 -4.89 -10.04 -36.88
C ASN A 314 -5.55 -10.06 -38.27
N ARG A 315 -6.81 -9.65 -38.35
CA ARG A 315 -7.58 -9.48 -39.58
C ARG A 315 -7.67 -7.99 -39.85
N ILE A 316 -7.09 -7.58 -40.97
CA ILE A 316 -7.04 -6.17 -41.42
C ILE A 316 -7.95 -5.98 -42.61
N SER A 317 -8.77 -4.92 -42.58
CA SER A 317 -9.55 -4.47 -43.70
C SER A 317 -9.30 -2.98 -43.99
N ALA A 318 -9.41 -2.63 -45.27
CA ALA A 318 -9.30 -1.26 -45.79
C ALA A 318 -10.61 -0.92 -46.51
N ASP A 319 -11.31 0.14 -46.11
CA ASP A 319 -12.61 0.55 -46.64
C ASP A 319 -13.65 -0.59 -46.70
N GLY A 320 -13.62 -1.45 -45.67
CA GLY A 320 -14.51 -2.61 -45.54
C GLY A 320 -14.12 -3.83 -46.36
N GLN A 321 -13.05 -3.76 -47.17
CA GLN A 321 -12.55 -4.90 -47.96
C GLN A 321 -11.42 -5.59 -47.19
N PRO A 322 -11.35 -6.95 -47.18
CA PRO A 322 -10.23 -7.67 -46.62
C PRO A 322 -8.90 -7.20 -47.23
N TYR A 323 -7.92 -6.86 -46.38
CA TYR A 323 -6.62 -6.36 -46.80
C TYR A 323 -5.51 -7.34 -46.49
N ASP A 324 -5.43 -7.81 -45.20
CA ASP A 324 -4.42 -8.76 -44.78
C ASP A 324 -4.96 -9.70 -43.68
N LEU A 325 -4.42 -10.90 -43.65
CA LEU A 325 -4.53 -11.84 -42.54
C LEU A 325 -3.10 -12.10 -42.02
N LEU A 326 -2.81 -11.53 -40.86
CA LEU A 326 -1.48 -11.62 -40.24
C LEU A 326 -1.51 -12.59 -39.05
N HIS A 327 -0.68 -13.60 -39.09
CA HIS A 327 -0.38 -14.47 -37.95
C HIS A 327 0.98 -14.07 -37.38
N THR A 328 1.07 -13.83 -36.09
CA THR A 328 2.31 -13.47 -35.41
C THR A 328 2.53 -14.42 -34.24
N ASP A 329 3.65 -15.12 -34.24
CA ASP A 329 4.18 -15.82 -33.08
C ASP A 329 5.39 -15.05 -32.56
N GLY A 330 5.33 -14.67 -31.27
CA GLY A 330 6.34 -13.87 -30.59
C GLY A 330 6.91 -14.61 -29.39
N GLN A 331 8.19 -14.45 -29.16
CA GLN A 331 8.87 -14.95 -27.97
C GLN A 331 9.65 -13.81 -27.32
N GLU A 332 9.35 -13.52 -26.06
CA GLU A 332 10.13 -12.62 -25.20
C GLU A 332 10.97 -13.47 -24.23
N ARG A 333 12.26 -13.22 -24.17
CA ARG A 333 13.19 -13.87 -23.25
C ARG A 333 13.96 -12.80 -22.49
N GLY A 334 13.64 -12.62 -21.20
CA GLY A 334 14.43 -11.79 -20.29
C GLY A 334 15.67 -12.57 -19.80
N HIS A 335 16.80 -11.89 -19.78
CA HIS A 335 18.01 -12.41 -19.16
C HIS A 335 17.93 -12.38 -17.64
N ARG A 336 18.99 -12.77 -16.95
CA ARG A 336 19.11 -12.59 -15.49
C ARG A 336 19.27 -11.11 -15.21
N ASN A 337 18.19 -10.48 -14.78
CA ASN A 337 18.10 -9.05 -14.58
C ASN A 337 18.26 -8.70 -13.08
N PRO A 338 19.50 -8.43 -12.60
CA PRO A 338 19.71 -8.11 -11.19
C PRO A 338 19.28 -6.67 -10.88
N SER A 339 18.64 -6.51 -9.73
CA SER A 339 18.37 -5.22 -9.11
C SER A 339 18.95 -5.22 -7.71
N HIS A 340 19.83 -4.27 -7.43
CA HIS A 340 20.52 -4.09 -6.16
C HIS A 340 20.05 -2.80 -5.51
N LEU A 341 19.46 -2.88 -4.32
CA LEU A 341 19.06 -1.75 -3.52
C LEU A 341 19.81 -1.77 -2.19
N PHE A 342 20.55 -0.71 -1.92
CA PHE A 342 21.19 -0.44 -0.63
C PHE A 342 20.46 0.69 0.06
N ASN A 343 20.17 0.52 1.34
CA ASN A 343 19.56 1.55 2.17
C ASN A 343 20.31 1.65 3.50
N ILE A 344 20.65 2.86 3.91
CA ILE A 344 21.25 3.18 5.23
C ILE A 344 20.39 4.25 5.86
N TYR A 345 20.07 4.08 7.14
CA TYR A 345 19.15 4.96 7.83
C TYR A 345 19.53 5.20 9.28
N TYR A 346 19.10 6.35 9.79
CA TYR A 346 19.10 6.70 11.20
C TYR A 346 17.72 7.25 11.58
N SER A 347 17.18 6.79 12.70
CA SER A 347 16.02 7.40 13.33
C SER A 347 16.24 7.47 14.84
N GLY A 348 16.00 8.63 15.43
CA GLY A 348 16.22 8.78 16.86
C GLY A 348 15.83 10.15 17.38
N THR A 349 15.98 10.28 18.70
CA THR A 349 15.76 11.53 19.42
C THR A 349 17.05 12.00 20.04
N VAL A 350 17.48 13.20 19.68
CA VAL A 350 18.65 13.87 20.25
C VAL A 350 18.17 15.12 21.01
N GLY A 351 18.21 15.07 22.33
CA GLY A 351 17.53 16.07 23.15
C GLY A 351 16.02 16.06 22.91
N ASN A 352 15.47 17.18 22.44
CA ASN A 352 14.04 17.34 22.10
C ASN A 352 13.77 17.23 20.59
N PHE A 353 14.80 16.94 19.79
CA PHE A 353 14.70 16.85 18.32
C PHE A 353 14.58 15.40 17.90
N LYS A 354 13.53 15.09 17.13
CA LYS A 354 13.38 13.81 16.43
C LYS A 354 14.06 13.93 15.08
N ILE A 355 15.07 13.10 14.83
CA ILE A 355 15.87 13.15 13.59
C ILE A 355 15.64 11.84 12.83
N ASN A 356 15.33 11.95 11.53
CA ASN A 356 15.27 10.83 10.61
C ASN A 356 16.13 11.16 9.38
N THR A 357 16.97 10.21 8.97
CA THR A 357 17.76 10.31 7.75
C THR A 357 17.75 8.99 7.02
N ASP A 358 17.71 9.04 5.69
CA ASP A 358 17.72 7.90 4.79
C ASP A 358 18.60 8.17 3.60
N LEU A 359 19.36 7.15 3.20
CA LEU A 359 20.19 7.14 2.00
C LEU A 359 19.88 5.85 1.25
N ASP A 360 19.43 5.97 0.00
CA ASP A 360 19.16 4.84 -0.89
C ASP A 360 20.04 4.91 -2.12
N TYR A 361 20.54 3.77 -2.55
CA TYR A 361 21.18 3.59 -3.82
C TYR A 361 20.61 2.35 -4.53
N LEU A 362 20.04 2.56 -5.73
CA LEU A 362 19.55 1.50 -6.60
C LEU A 362 20.43 1.41 -7.84
N HIS A 363 20.78 0.19 -8.22
CA HIS A 363 21.29 -0.15 -9.54
C HIS A 363 20.53 -1.36 -10.07
N SER A 364 19.94 -1.23 -11.26
CA SER A 364 19.22 -2.32 -11.92
C SER A 364 19.54 -2.36 -13.40
N THR A 365 19.58 -3.56 -13.95
CA THR A 365 19.71 -3.82 -15.38
C THR A 365 18.58 -4.70 -15.85
N THR A 366 18.06 -4.45 -17.04
CA THR A 366 17.06 -5.28 -17.71
C THR A 366 17.46 -5.48 -19.14
N GLU A 367 17.61 -6.74 -19.53
CA GLU A 367 17.90 -7.12 -20.90
C GLU A 367 16.84 -8.12 -21.37
N THR A 368 16.28 -7.87 -22.55
CA THR A 368 15.18 -8.67 -23.10
C THR A 368 15.39 -8.87 -24.57
N ASP A 369 15.40 -10.13 -25.01
CA ASP A 369 15.39 -10.53 -26.40
C ASP A 369 13.94 -10.83 -26.83
N ASN A 370 13.54 -10.26 -27.95
CA ASN A 370 12.25 -10.52 -28.57
C ASN A 370 12.49 -11.09 -29.97
N VAL A 371 11.80 -12.18 -30.29
CA VAL A 371 11.81 -12.78 -31.61
C VAL A 371 10.38 -12.87 -32.10
N TYR A 372 10.13 -12.46 -33.33
CA TYR A 372 8.81 -12.48 -33.94
C TYR A 372 8.88 -13.18 -35.30
N ASP A 373 7.94 -14.09 -35.51
CA ASP A 373 7.68 -14.75 -36.79
C ASP A 373 6.31 -14.31 -37.29
N GLU A 374 6.26 -13.68 -38.46
CA GLU A 374 5.04 -13.16 -39.06
C GLU A 374 4.75 -13.82 -40.40
N ALA A 375 3.56 -14.38 -40.56
CA ALA A 375 2.99 -14.86 -41.79
C ALA A 375 1.82 -13.94 -42.21
N SER A 376 1.99 -13.23 -43.33
CA SER A 376 1.02 -12.27 -43.86
C SER A 376 0.51 -12.75 -45.23
N GLN A 377 -0.77 -12.48 -45.53
CA GLN A 377 -1.34 -12.73 -46.86
C GLN A 377 -1.04 -11.61 -47.84
N ALA A 378 -0.96 -10.37 -47.35
CA ALA A 378 -0.70 -9.20 -48.21
C ALA A 378 0.79 -8.96 -48.45
N TYR A 379 1.65 -9.43 -47.59
CA TYR A 379 3.08 -9.16 -47.63
C TYR A 379 3.89 -10.45 -47.48
N ARG A 380 5.16 -10.36 -47.85
CA ARG A 380 6.11 -11.45 -47.57
C ARG A 380 6.19 -11.72 -46.07
N SER A 381 6.13 -13.01 -45.71
CA SER A 381 6.40 -13.45 -44.34
C SER A 381 7.81 -13.03 -43.92
N ARG A 382 7.97 -12.68 -42.63
CA ARG A 382 9.24 -12.20 -42.08
C ARG A 382 9.50 -12.76 -40.70
N SER A 383 10.76 -12.90 -40.37
CA SER A 383 11.24 -13.17 -39.02
C SER A 383 12.23 -12.08 -38.66
N PHE A 384 12.13 -11.54 -37.46
CA PHE A 384 13.03 -10.51 -36.96
C PHE A 384 13.19 -10.60 -35.45
N SER A 385 14.25 -9.98 -34.96
CA SER A 385 14.53 -9.89 -33.52
C SER A 385 14.71 -8.44 -33.09
N ALA A 386 14.42 -8.19 -31.82
CA ALA A 386 14.71 -6.92 -31.18
C ALA A 386 15.29 -7.16 -29.79
N VAL A 387 16.33 -6.42 -29.45
CA VAL A 387 16.98 -6.48 -28.13
C VAL A 387 16.77 -5.15 -27.44
N SER A 388 16.33 -5.20 -26.20
CA SER A 388 16.21 -4.03 -25.31
C SER A 388 17.14 -4.21 -24.13
N HIS A 389 18.03 -3.25 -23.94
CA HIS A 389 18.90 -3.17 -22.76
C HIS A 389 18.63 -1.87 -22.01
N VAL A 390 18.26 -1.98 -20.73
CA VAL A 390 17.94 -0.86 -19.86
C VAL A 390 18.80 -0.91 -18.63
N SER A 391 19.48 0.18 -18.28
CA SER A 391 20.27 0.32 -17.05
C SER A 391 19.81 1.53 -16.26
N ASN A 392 19.47 1.33 -15.00
CA ASN A 392 19.00 2.36 -14.10
C ASN A 392 19.96 2.54 -12.93
N LYS A 393 20.20 3.79 -12.54
CA LYS A 393 20.89 4.19 -11.31
C LYS A 393 20.07 5.26 -10.62
N LEU A 394 19.87 5.10 -9.31
CA LEU A 394 19.17 6.08 -8.49
C LEU A 394 19.93 6.28 -7.19
N LEU A 395 20.10 7.54 -6.79
CA LEU A 395 20.59 7.96 -5.49
C LEU A 395 19.53 8.85 -4.86
N SER A 396 19.09 8.51 -3.65
CA SER A 396 18.17 9.33 -2.87
C SER A 396 18.74 9.60 -1.49
N LEU A 397 18.69 10.85 -1.05
CA LEU A 397 19.06 11.30 0.28
C LEU A 397 17.91 12.13 0.86
N ARG A 398 17.48 11.77 2.05
CA ARG A 398 16.47 12.53 2.80
C ARG A 398 16.91 12.74 4.24
N ALA A 399 16.63 13.93 4.77
CA ALA A 399 16.84 14.25 6.17
C ALA A 399 15.68 15.09 6.70
N SER A 400 15.19 14.78 7.90
CA SER A 400 14.13 15.54 8.56
C SER A 400 14.39 15.69 10.06
N VAL A 401 13.92 16.80 10.60
CA VAL A 401 14.01 17.15 12.03
C VAL A 401 12.62 17.56 12.51
N GLY A 402 12.11 16.85 13.51
CA GLY A 402 10.87 17.14 14.20
C GLY A 402 11.14 17.74 15.59
N HIS A 403 10.34 18.70 16.00
CA HIS A 403 10.42 19.33 17.31
C HIS A 403 9.03 19.81 17.77
N LYS A 404 8.77 19.71 19.06
CA LYS A 404 7.59 20.37 19.65
C LYS A 404 7.80 21.88 19.68
N LEU A 405 7.01 22.61 18.94
CA LEU A 405 7.08 24.06 18.85
C LEU A 405 5.76 24.66 19.35
N TRP A 406 5.83 25.53 20.39
CA TRP A 406 4.66 26.07 21.08
C TRP A 406 3.72 24.94 21.58
N ARG A 407 2.50 24.86 21.04
CA ARG A 407 1.48 23.85 21.40
C ARG A 407 1.33 22.76 20.33
N GLY A 408 2.20 22.77 19.32
CA GLY A 408 2.11 21.87 18.16
C GLY A 408 3.39 21.10 17.92
N ASP A 409 3.32 20.25 16.93
CA ASP A 409 4.46 19.46 16.41
C ASP A 409 4.88 20.06 15.07
N ALA A 410 6.17 20.42 14.95
CA ALA A 410 6.78 20.96 13.75
C ALA A 410 7.77 19.94 13.18
N THR A 411 7.79 19.76 11.87
CA THR A 411 8.79 18.95 11.15
C THR A 411 9.28 19.74 9.96
N VAL A 412 10.60 19.77 9.76
CA VAL A 412 11.24 20.34 8.58
C VAL A 412 12.18 19.30 7.97
N GLY A 413 12.36 19.34 6.67
CA GLY A 413 13.27 18.40 6.02
C GLY A 413 13.63 18.81 4.61
N VAL A 414 14.62 18.08 4.09
CA VAL A 414 15.16 18.22 2.74
C VAL A 414 15.28 16.86 2.09
N GLU A 415 15.20 16.84 0.75
CA GLU A 415 15.33 15.64 -0.05
C GLU A 415 16.08 15.94 -1.35
N TYR A 416 16.92 15.00 -1.76
CA TYR A 416 17.65 15.01 -3.01
C TYR A 416 17.52 13.67 -3.68
N ILE A 417 17.05 13.64 -4.94
CA ILE A 417 16.96 12.43 -5.76
C ILE A 417 17.69 12.71 -7.07
N ASN A 418 18.51 11.76 -7.48
CA ASN A 418 19.17 11.76 -8.79
C ASN A 418 18.97 10.42 -9.45
N THR A 419 18.36 10.43 -10.65
CA THR A 419 18.05 9.25 -11.44
C THR A 419 18.72 9.35 -12.78
N GLN A 420 19.35 8.26 -13.21
CA GLN A 420 19.90 8.09 -14.55
C GLN A 420 19.39 6.77 -15.13
N ARG A 421 18.89 6.84 -16.36
CA ARG A 421 18.44 5.68 -17.12
C ARG A 421 19.05 5.71 -18.51
N ASN A 422 19.70 4.61 -18.88
CA ASN A 422 20.18 4.36 -20.25
C ASN A 422 19.23 3.35 -20.88
N ASP A 423 18.72 3.67 -22.07
CA ASP A 423 17.85 2.81 -22.87
C ASP A 423 18.57 2.56 -24.20
N ASP A 424 18.91 1.30 -24.50
CA ASP A 424 19.42 0.84 -25.78
C ASP A 424 18.41 -0.13 -26.39
N TYR A 425 17.95 0.17 -27.58
CA TYR A 425 17.02 -0.68 -28.33
C TYR A 425 17.54 -0.88 -29.74
N THR A 426 17.65 -2.12 -30.16
CA THR A 426 18.09 -2.51 -31.50
C THR A 426 17.12 -3.50 -32.11
N SER A 427 16.88 -3.40 -33.40
CA SER A 427 16.02 -4.31 -34.16
C SER A 427 16.71 -4.72 -35.44
N THR A 428 16.49 -5.97 -35.86
CA THR A 428 16.91 -6.48 -37.19
C THR A 428 15.91 -6.12 -38.30
N LEU A 429 14.81 -5.45 -37.96
CA LEU A 429 13.81 -4.99 -38.92
C LEU A 429 14.18 -3.58 -39.39
N ASP A 430 14.43 -3.41 -40.68
CA ASP A 430 14.89 -2.15 -41.28
C ASP A 430 13.93 -0.97 -41.08
N ASP A 431 12.63 -1.24 -41.07
CA ASP A 431 11.58 -0.23 -40.86
C ASP A 431 11.39 0.18 -39.38
N MET A 432 12.07 -0.49 -38.43
CA MET A 432 11.90 -0.25 -37.02
C MET A 432 13.07 0.58 -36.48
N PRO A 433 12.81 1.76 -35.91
CA PRO A 433 13.89 2.63 -35.47
C PRO A 433 14.67 1.99 -34.32
N THR A 434 16.00 1.95 -34.46
CA THR A 434 16.90 1.73 -33.32
C THR A 434 17.01 2.98 -32.49
N SER A 435 17.16 2.87 -31.19
CA SER A 435 17.31 4.01 -30.30
C SER A 435 18.36 3.76 -29.24
N GLN A 436 19.18 4.79 -28.99
CA GLN A 436 20.00 4.90 -27.80
C GLN A 436 19.61 6.18 -27.12
N SER A 437 19.32 6.13 -25.83
CA SER A 437 18.95 7.34 -25.11
C SER A 437 19.43 7.33 -23.67
N LEU A 438 19.72 8.54 -23.16
CA LEU A 438 20.05 8.76 -21.77
C LEU A 438 19.07 9.74 -21.17
N LEU A 439 18.33 9.27 -20.16
CA LEU A 439 17.43 10.09 -19.35
C LEU A 439 18.13 10.40 -18.02
N ARG A 440 18.13 11.67 -17.64
CA ARG A 440 18.60 12.14 -16.34
C ARG A 440 17.54 13.00 -15.69
N GLU A 441 17.29 12.73 -14.42
CA GLU A 441 16.40 13.57 -13.63
C GLU A 441 17.02 13.85 -12.27
N THR A 442 17.00 15.12 -11.87
CA THR A 442 17.45 15.57 -10.55
C THR A 442 16.31 16.30 -9.89
N GLN A 443 15.95 15.88 -8.69
CA GLN A 443 14.92 16.51 -7.86
C GLN A 443 15.55 17.00 -6.56
N ARG A 444 15.21 18.21 -6.15
CA ARG A 444 15.60 18.81 -4.87
C ARG A 444 14.36 19.36 -4.21
N ALA A 445 14.10 18.94 -2.99
CA ALA A 445 12.92 19.37 -2.26
C ALA A 445 13.28 19.85 -0.85
N ALA A 446 12.49 20.80 -0.36
CA ALA A 446 12.46 21.20 1.03
C ALA A 446 11.02 21.23 1.49
N PHE A 447 10.74 20.77 2.71
CA PHE A 447 9.39 20.75 3.26
C PHE A 447 9.35 21.21 4.71
N ALA A 448 8.20 21.71 5.08
CA ALA A 448 7.85 22.06 6.46
C ALA A 448 6.41 21.65 6.74
N ASP A 449 6.18 21.08 7.89
CA ASP A 449 4.87 20.66 8.40
C ASP A 449 4.69 21.12 9.83
N TYR A 450 3.49 21.62 10.17
CA TYR A 450 3.13 22.02 11.50
C TYR A 450 1.71 21.57 11.83
N SER A 451 1.53 20.93 12.97
CA SER A 451 0.21 20.52 13.45
C SER A 451 -0.04 21.02 14.86
N VAL A 452 -1.24 21.54 15.09
CA VAL A 452 -1.62 22.11 16.39
C VAL A 452 -3.07 21.80 16.73
N LEU A 453 -3.30 21.34 17.96
CA LEU A 453 -4.63 21.16 18.51
C LEU A 453 -5.05 22.45 19.23
N THR A 454 -6.20 23.00 18.83
CA THR A 454 -6.81 24.21 19.39
C THR A 454 -8.21 23.90 19.94
N SER A 455 -8.84 24.89 20.57
CA SER A 455 -10.23 24.79 21.04
C SER A 455 -11.27 24.61 19.91
N VAL A 456 -10.92 25.00 18.68
CA VAL A 456 -11.80 24.90 17.49
C VAL A 456 -11.41 23.76 16.54
N GLY A 457 -10.49 22.90 16.95
CA GLY A 457 -10.10 21.72 16.21
C GLY A 457 -8.60 21.54 16.02
N LEU A 458 -8.25 20.49 15.30
CA LEU A 458 -6.88 20.15 14.90
C LEU A 458 -6.56 20.79 13.56
N PHE A 459 -5.56 21.65 13.51
CA PHE A 459 -5.05 22.24 12.27
C PHE A 459 -3.74 21.58 11.86
N GLY A 460 -3.57 21.37 10.57
CA GLY A 460 -2.34 20.97 9.94
C GLY A 460 -2.01 21.93 8.79
N LEU A 461 -0.77 22.39 8.77
CA LEU A 461 -0.23 23.29 7.75
C LEU A 461 1.04 22.68 7.20
N GLY A 462 1.04 22.33 5.94
CA GLY A 462 2.16 21.73 5.26
C GLY A 462 2.53 22.48 3.99
N ILE A 463 3.80 22.54 3.69
CA ILE A 463 4.33 23.10 2.46
C ILE A 463 5.54 22.29 2.00
N ARG A 464 5.58 21.99 0.72
CA ARG A 464 6.73 21.37 0.07
C ARG A 464 7.10 22.18 -1.18
N ALA A 465 8.35 22.54 -1.33
CA ALA A 465 8.89 23.19 -2.52
C ALA A 465 9.84 22.21 -3.21
N GLU A 466 9.63 22.00 -4.50
CA GLU A 466 10.46 21.11 -5.31
C GLU A 466 11.01 21.84 -6.54
N HIS A 467 12.27 21.55 -6.86
CA HIS A 467 12.91 21.88 -8.13
C HIS A 467 13.28 20.58 -8.82
N SER A 468 12.67 20.30 -9.99
CA SER A 468 12.95 19.13 -10.82
C SER A 468 13.57 19.56 -12.13
N GLN A 469 14.65 18.90 -12.52
CA GLN A 469 15.33 19.08 -13.80
C GLN A 469 15.41 17.72 -14.49
N PHE A 470 14.77 17.61 -15.64
CA PHE A 470 14.76 16.44 -16.51
C PHE A 470 15.49 16.74 -17.81
N THR A 471 16.31 15.81 -18.30
CA THR A 471 16.99 15.87 -19.58
C THR A 471 16.90 14.52 -20.29
N PHE A 472 16.46 14.54 -21.52
CA PHE A 472 16.47 13.41 -22.43
C PHE A 472 17.48 13.68 -23.56
N HIS A 473 18.50 12.83 -23.67
CA HIS A 473 19.53 12.86 -24.68
C HIS A 473 19.26 11.73 -25.69
N PRO A 474 18.73 12.02 -26.89
CA PRO A 474 18.62 11.01 -27.94
C PRO A 474 20.01 10.77 -28.56
N GLY A 475 20.42 9.49 -28.64
CA GLY A 475 21.75 9.12 -29.14
C GLY A 475 21.93 9.23 -30.67
N ASN A 476 20.88 9.64 -31.40
CA ASN A 476 20.86 9.71 -32.87
C ASN A 476 21.24 11.09 -33.44
N GLY A 477 21.75 12.00 -32.61
CA GLY A 477 22.13 13.35 -33.00
C GLY A 477 20.98 14.36 -33.05
N GLU A 478 19.76 13.97 -32.64
CA GLU A 478 18.66 14.91 -32.39
C GLU A 478 18.97 15.82 -31.21
N ALA A 479 18.32 16.97 -31.13
CA ALA A 479 18.48 17.91 -30.02
C ALA A 479 17.95 17.35 -28.70
N ASP A 480 18.65 17.66 -27.62
CA ASP A 480 18.26 17.32 -26.26
C ASP A 480 16.91 17.95 -25.91
N VAL A 481 16.08 17.19 -25.19
CA VAL A 481 14.86 17.71 -24.56
C VAL A 481 15.16 17.97 -23.10
N SER A 482 15.10 19.23 -22.68
CA SER A 482 15.30 19.61 -21.28
C SER A 482 14.09 20.32 -20.71
N GLN A 483 13.69 19.93 -19.49
CA GLN A 483 12.60 20.54 -18.74
C GLN A 483 13.10 20.87 -17.32
N SER A 484 12.85 22.10 -16.88
CA SER A 484 13.18 22.55 -15.52
C SER A 484 11.96 23.20 -14.92
N VAL A 485 11.52 22.73 -13.77
CA VAL A 485 10.30 23.18 -13.11
C VAL A 485 10.53 23.35 -11.62
N THR A 486 10.11 24.51 -11.08
CA THR A 486 10.03 24.76 -9.64
C THR A 486 8.55 24.87 -9.27
N LYS A 487 8.11 24.10 -8.29
CA LYS A 487 6.70 24.09 -7.80
C LYS A 487 6.63 24.04 -6.29
N VAL A 488 5.54 24.60 -5.78
CA VAL A 488 5.18 24.55 -4.37
C VAL A 488 3.88 23.78 -4.22
N TYR A 489 3.87 22.84 -3.26
CA TYR A 489 2.77 21.94 -2.95
C TYR A 489 2.26 22.22 -1.54
N PRO A 490 1.23 23.07 -1.37
CA PRO A 490 0.59 23.29 -0.08
C PRO A 490 -0.28 22.08 0.30
N ASN A 491 -0.32 21.81 1.60
CA ASN A 491 -1.17 20.80 2.24
C ASN A 491 -1.80 21.43 3.49
N LEU A 492 -3.13 21.48 3.54
CA LEU A 492 -3.87 22.10 4.63
C LEU A 492 -4.89 21.10 5.17
N SER A 493 -5.04 21.05 6.48
CA SER A 493 -6.05 20.21 7.13
C SER A 493 -6.70 20.93 8.30
N TRP A 494 -8.01 20.73 8.46
CA TRP A 494 -8.78 21.18 9.62
C TRP A 494 -9.73 20.07 10.04
N GLY A 495 -9.52 19.52 11.24
CA GLY A 495 -10.31 18.45 11.83
C GLY A 495 -11.08 18.93 13.05
N ILE A 496 -12.36 18.53 13.14
CA ILE A 496 -13.26 18.83 14.26
C ILE A 496 -13.91 17.57 14.81
N ARG A 497 -14.31 17.64 16.08
CA ARG A 497 -15.13 16.62 16.71
C ARG A 497 -16.38 17.26 17.33
N ILE A 498 -17.57 16.82 16.87
CA ILE A 498 -18.86 17.29 17.35
C ILE A 498 -19.65 16.08 17.82
N GLY A 499 -19.69 15.84 19.12
CA GLY A 499 -20.30 14.63 19.70
C GLY A 499 -19.67 13.34 19.13
N GLN A 500 -20.45 12.57 18.39
CA GLN A 500 -20.00 11.31 17.77
C GLN A 500 -19.48 11.48 16.33
N LEU A 501 -19.61 12.68 15.77
CA LEU A 501 -19.08 13.01 14.45
C LEU A 501 -17.63 13.49 14.59
N GLN A 502 -16.73 12.85 13.86
CA GLN A 502 -15.38 13.35 13.57
C GLN A 502 -15.36 13.74 12.09
N ALA A 503 -15.04 14.95 11.76
CA ALA A 503 -14.99 15.43 10.39
C ALA A 503 -13.71 16.22 10.13
N GLN A 504 -13.24 16.22 8.89
CA GLN A 504 -12.02 16.88 8.47
C GLN A 504 -12.16 17.42 7.06
N LEU A 505 -11.73 18.66 6.88
CA LEU A 505 -11.56 19.29 5.57
C LEU A 505 -10.07 19.34 5.24
N LEU A 506 -9.73 18.88 4.04
CA LEU A 506 -8.36 18.73 3.55
C LEU A 506 -8.22 19.45 2.21
N TYR A 507 -7.10 20.13 2.02
CA TYR A 507 -6.67 20.60 0.71
C TYR A 507 -5.26 20.12 0.45
N SER A 508 -5.03 19.49 -0.70
CA SER A 508 -3.70 19.04 -1.14
C SER A 508 -3.40 19.43 -2.58
N THR A 509 -2.11 19.56 -2.84
CA THR A 509 -1.59 19.63 -4.21
C THR A 509 -0.61 18.50 -4.40
N GLU A 510 -0.79 17.73 -5.48
CA GLU A 510 -0.01 16.56 -5.82
C GLU A 510 0.56 16.69 -7.23
N VAL A 511 1.62 15.93 -7.53
CA VAL A 511 2.18 15.79 -8.87
C VAL A 511 2.13 14.34 -9.31
N ASN A 512 1.85 14.09 -10.58
CA ASN A 512 2.04 12.78 -11.21
C ASN A 512 3.02 12.95 -12.36
N ARG A 513 4.25 12.46 -12.16
CA ARG A 513 5.32 12.54 -13.16
C ARG A 513 5.13 11.43 -14.20
N PRO A 514 5.38 11.69 -15.49
CA PRO A 514 5.41 10.62 -16.48
C PRO A 514 6.41 9.53 -16.05
N THR A 515 6.11 8.28 -16.34
CA THR A 515 7.08 7.21 -16.17
C THR A 515 8.20 7.35 -17.21
N TYR A 516 9.38 6.83 -16.93
CA TYR A 516 10.49 6.88 -17.90
C TYR A 516 10.15 6.15 -19.20
N ARG A 517 9.35 5.08 -19.13
CA ARG A 517 8.80 4.41 -20.32
C ARG A 517 7.89 5.33 -21.15
N GLN A 518 7.08 6.17 -20.51
CA GLN A 518 6.24 7.16 -21.21
C GLN A 518 7.08 8.28 -21.87
N LEU A 519 8.29 8.50 -21.37
CA LEU A 519 9.24 9.49 -21.90
C LEU A 519 10.21 8.90 -22.92
N SER A 520 10.40 7.58 -22.96
CA SER A 520 11.33 6.89 -23.83
C SER A 520 10.81 6.83 -25.28
N LYS A 521 11.70 7.04 -26.25
CA LYS A 521 11.37 6.84 -27.70
C LYS A 521 11.48 5.39 -28.15
N ASN A 522 11.80 4.44 -27.27
CA ASN A 522 11.86 3.03 -27.65
C ASN A 522 10.52 2.55 -28.19
N VAL A 523 10.56 1.88 -29.32
CA VAL A 523 9.38 1.33 -29.97
C VAL A 523 9.08 -0.04 -29.39
N LEU A 524 7.86 -0.22 -28.91
CA LEU A 524 7.31 -1.51 -28.54
C LEU A 524 6.47 -2.02 -29.72
N TYR A 525 6.90 -3.14 -30.28
CA TYR A 525 6.22 -3.76 -31.40
C TYR A 525 4.92 -4.45 -30.93
N GLY A 526 3.78 -4.04 -31.43
CA GLY A 526 2.49 -4.67 -31.19
C GLY A 526 2.11 -5.61 -32.32
N SER A 527 2.14 -5.09 -33.56
CA SER A 527 1.93 -5.83 -34.80
C SER A 527 2.57 -5.05 -35.93
N ARG A 528 2.53 -5.60 -37.16
CA ARG A 528 2.93 -4.87 -38.38
C ARG A 528 2.17 -3.54 -38.55
N TYR A 529 0.99 -3.41 -37.94
CA TYR A 529 0.07 -2.29 -38.08
C TYR A 529 -0.06 -1.42 -36.84
N THR A 530 0.53 -1.84 -35.70
CA THR A 530 0.43 -1.11 -34.43
C THR A 530 1.73 -1.10 -33.68
N TRP A 531 2.30 0.08 -33.47
CA TRP A 531 3.49 0.33 -32.65
C TRP A 531 3.14 1.16 -31.44
N GLN A 532 3.90 1.02 -30.36
CA GLN A 532 3.78 1.85 -29.18
C GLN A 532 5.11 2.53 -28.88
N MET A 533 5.10 3.83 -28.58
CA MET A 533 6.28 4.59 -28.18
C MET A 533 5.91 5.67 -27.15
N GLY A 534 6.88 6.10 -26.36
CA GLY A 534 6.69 7.20 -25.42
C GLY A 534 6.77 8.57 -26.09
N ASN A 535 6.64 9.62 -25.28
CA ASN A 535 6.71 11.02 -25.71
C ASN A 535 7.56 11.83 -24.69
N PRO A 536 8.81 12.19 -25.02
CA PRO A 536 9.68 12.95 -24.11
C PRO A 536 9.24 14.39 -23.86
N LEU A 537 8.22 14.89 -24.59
CA LEU A 537 7.63 16.21 -24.41
C LEU A 537 6.53 16.25 -23.36
N LEU A 538 6.19 15.11 -22.73
CA LEU A 538 5.19 15.06 -21.67
C LEU A 538 5.59 15.93 -20.49
N ARG A 539 4.59 16.66 -19.99
CA ARG A 539 4.71 17.46 -18.76
C ARG A 539 4.08 16.71 -17.59
N PRO A 540 4.58 16.92 -16.37
CA PRO A 540 3.94 16.38 -15.18
C PRO A 540 2.48 16.87 -15.03
N GLU A 541 1.62 15.99 -14.53
CA GLU A 541 0.26 16.37 -14.10
C GLU A 541 0.33 17.03 -12.72
N TYR A 542 -0.50 18.04 -12.48
CA TYR A 542 -0.68 18.67 -11.18
C TYR A 542 -2.12 18.53 -10.73
N VAL A 543 -2.34 17.95 -9.57
CA VAL A 543 -3.67 17.69 -9.00
C VAL A 543 -3.90 18.64 -7.82
N HIS A 544 -4.96 19.44 -7.90
CA HIS A 544 -5.47 20.22 -6.79
C HIS A 544 -6.72 19.54 -6.26
N GLU A 545 -6.75 19.16 -4.99
CA GLU A 545 -7.87 18.43 -4.43
C GLU A 545 -8.36 19.03 -3.11
N LEU A 546 -9.69 19.15 -3.01
CA LEU A 546 -10.41 19.47 -1.78
C LEU A 546 -11.18 18.23 -1.33
N THR A 547 -10.95 17.77 -0.11
CA THR A 547 -11.60 16.57 0.43
C THR A 547 -12.26 16.88 1.78
N LEU A 548 -13.54 16.51 1.91
CA LEU A 548 -14.26 16.39 3.18
C LEU A 548 -14.36 14.92 3.56
N GLN A 549 -13.86 14.54 4.73
CA GLN A 549 -13.94 13.16 5.21
C GLN A 549 -14.36 13.10 6.68
N GLY A 550 -14.87 11.94 7.10
CA GLY A 550 -15.26 11.79 8.49
C GLY A 550 -15.74 10.41 8.88
N VAL A 551 -15.99 10.29 10.19
CA VAL A 551 -16.55 9.08 10.82
C VAL A 551 -17.72 9.51 11.69
N TRP A 552 -18.88 8.90 11.48
CA TRP A 552 -20.06 9.05 12.29
C TRP A 552 -20.60 7.68 12.68
N ARG A 553 -20.47 7.32 13.94
CA ARG A 553 -20.86 5.99 14.47
C ARG A 553 -20.22 4.84 13.67
N ILE A 554 -21.04 4.16 12.85
CA ILE A 554 -20.66 3.01 12.03
C ILE A 554 -20.35 3.38 10.58
N VAL A 555 -20.54 4.66 10.23
CA VAL A 555 -20.40 5.16 8.87
C VAL A 555 -19.11 5.97 8.78
N GLN A 556 -18.27 5.62 7.80
CA GLN A 556 -17.13 6.41 7.36
C GLN A 556 -17.46 6.98 5.99
N PHE A 557 -17.17 8.25 5.74
CA PHE A 557 -17.44 8.90 4.46
C PHE A 557 -16.28 9.75 4.02
N GLN A 558 -16.18 9.93 2.71
CA GLN A 558 -15.23 10.83 2.05
C GLN A 558 -15.88 11.40 0.79
N PHE A 559 -15.79 12.71 0.63
CA PHE A 559 -16.16 13.43 -0.58
C PHE A 559 -14.97 14.25 -1.05
N GLY A 560 -14.55 14.09 -2.30
CA GLY A 560 -13.43 14.79 -2.91
C GLY A 560 -13.84 15.48 -4.22
N TYR A 561 -13.23 16.62 -4.48
CA TYR A 561 -13.27 17.30 -5.76
C TYR A 561 -11.85 17.66 -6.18
N SER A 562 -11.46 17.29 -7.39
CA SER A 562 -10.12 17.54 -7.91
C SER A 562 -10.11 18.17 -9.30
N ASP A 563 -9.08 18.97 -9.58
CA ASP A 563 -8.72 19.49 -10.90
C ASP A 563 -7.31 19.03 -11.23
N THR A 564 -7.19 18.16 -12.22
CA THR A 564 -5.91 17.66 -12.73
C THR A 564 -5.48 18.47 -13.95
N ARG A 565 -4.44 19.26 -13.78
CA ARG A 565 -3.81 20.04 -14.85
C ARG A 565 -2.76 19.20 -15.59
N ASN A 566 -2.62 19.40 -16.90
CA ASN A 566 -1.75 18.62 -17.79
C ASN A 566 -2.01 17.11 -17.71
N ALA A 567 -3.27 16.69 -17.65
CA ALA A 567 -3.64 15.28 -17.50
C ALA A 567 -3.05 14.43 -18.64
N ILE A 568 -2.30 13.38 -18.30
CA ILE A 568 -1.68 12.47 -19.26
C ILE A 568 -2.71 11.43 -19.72
N ILE A 569 -2.87 11.30 -21.03
CA ILE A 569 -3.75 10.30 -21.65
C ILE A 569 -2.98 9.47 -22.68
N ASN A 570 -3.48 8.27 -22.96
CA ASN A 570 -3.07 7.52 -24.14
C ASN A 570 -3.54 8.26 -25.39
N TRP A 571 -2.71 8.32 -26.42
CA TRP A 571 -3.05 9.04 -27.63
C TRP A 571 -2.46 8.37 -28.86
N GLY A 572 -3.33 7.72 -29.62
CA GLY A 572 -2.96 7.05 -30.86
C GLY A 572 -3.09 7.97 -32.04
N THR A 573 -2.11 7.93 -32.93
CA THR A 573 -2.06 8.66 -34.18
C THR A 573 -1.64 7.72 -35.30
N GLN A 574 -1.96 8.09 -36.53
CA GLN A 574 -1.46 7.41 -37.73
C GLN A 574 0.00 7.81 -37.99
N SER A 575 0.84 6.85 -38.39
CA SER A 575 2.20 7.15 -38.84
C SER A 575 2.20 8.01 -40.08
N ALA A 576 3.02 9.05 -40.11
CA ALA A 576 3.21 9.89 -41.30
C ALA A 576 3.99 9.17 -42.40
N GLU A 577 4.86 8.23 -42.04
CA GLU A 577 5.76 7.52 -42.94
C GLU A 577 5.14 6.20 -43.47
N HIS A 578 4.38 5.52 -42.61
CA HIS A 578 3.77 4.20 -42.91
C HIS A 578 2.25 4.27 -42.80
N ARG A 579 1.56 4.44 -43.94
CA ARG A 579 0.12 4.70 -43.98
C ARG A 579 -0.78 3.68 -43.26
N ALA A 580 -0.37 2.44 -43.16
CA ALA A 580 -1.14 1.40 -42.49
C ALA A 580 -0.76 1.24 -41.01
N VAL A 581 0.25 2.00 -40.48
CA VAL A 581 0.77 1.83 -39.11
C VAL A 581 0.21 2.89 -38.18
N SER A 582 -0.40 2.44 -37.11
CA SER A 582 -0.85 3.28 -36.00
C SER A 582 0.22 3.33 -34.89
N ILE A 583 0.47 4.52 -34.38
CA ILE A 583 1.43 4.76 -33.27
C ILE A 583 0.64 5.11 -32.03
N MET A 584 0.70 4.21 -31.03
CA MET A 584 0.17 4.46 -29.69
C MET A 584 1.20 5.22 -28.88
N SER A 585 0.85 6.38 -28.37
CA SER A 585 1.73 7.24 -27.57
C SER A 585 0.96 7.91 -26.44
N TYR A 586 1.42 9.04 -25.95
CA TYR A 586 0.84 9.79 -24.84
C TYR A 586 0.81 11.29 -25.16
N ARG A 587 -0.17 12.00 -24.58
CA ARG A 587 -0.22 13.47 -24.62
C ARG A 587 -0.82 14.05 -23.35
N ASN A 588 -0.60 15.34 -23.12
CA ASN A 588 -1.24 16.06 -22.03
C ASN A 588 -2.55 16.70 -22.50
N LEU A 589 -3.63 16.54 -21.71
CA LEU A 589 -4.83 17.37 -21.78
C LEU A 589 -4.70 18.56 -20.83
N PRO A 590 -5.28 19.73 -21.15
CA PRO A 590 -5.16 20.93 -20.30
C PRO A 590 -5.68 20.74 -18.89
N SER A 591 -6.85 20.11 -18.72
CA SER A 591 -7.48 19.87 -17.43
C SER A 591 -8.51 18.74 -17.50
N VAL A 592 -8.58 17.94 -16.41
CA VAL A 592 -9.69 17.00 -16.14
C VAL A 592 -10.14 17.21 -14.71
N LYS A 593 -11.45 17.45 -14.54
CA LYS A 593 -12.07 17.65 -13.23
C LYS A 593 -12.78 16.37 -12.82
N GLU A 594 -12.70 16.04 -11.52
CA GLU A 594 -13.26 14.78 -10.99
C GLU A 594 -13.96 15.02 -9.65
N MET A 595 -15.03 14.27 -9.41
CA MET A 595 -15.71 14.14 -8.12
C MET A 595 -15.59 12.71 -7.65
N ARG A 596 -15.36 12.54 -6.35
CA ARG A 596 -15.30 11.24 -5.68
C ARG A 596 -16.18 11.23 -4.45
N LEU A 597 -16.93 10.16 -4.28
CA LEU A 597 -17.68 9.85 -3.06
C LEU A 597 -17.29 8.46 -2.61
N ALA A 598 -16.94 8.30 -1.34
CA ALA A 598 -16.73 6.98 -0.72
C ALA A 598 -17.51 6.88 0.57
N VAL A 599 -18.22 5.77 0.77
CA VAL A 599 -18.98 5.46 1.98
C VAL A 599 -18.65 4.04 2.42
N VAL A 600 -18.34 3.89 3.71
CA VAL A 600 -18.08 2.59 4.34
C VAL A 600 -19.06 2.43 5.51
N VAL A 601 -19.74 1.30 5.55
CA VAL A 601 -20.60 0.90 6.67
C VAL A 601 -20.12 -0.44 7.21
N SER A 602 -19.78 -0.51 8.50
CA SER A 602 -19.32 -1.73 9.13
C SER A 602 -19.90 -1.87 10.53
N LYS A 603 -20.45 -3.08 10.82
CA LYS A 603 -21.04 -3.38 12.13
C LYS A 603 -20.82 -4.85 12.48
N GLY A 604 -20.29 -5.12 13.65
CA GLY A 604 -20.13 -6.49 14.16
C GLY A 604 -21.43 -7.06 14.74
N PHE A 605 -21.71 -8.32 14.45
CA PHE A 605 -22.82 -9.12 14.98
C PHE A 605 -22.27 -10.44 15.55
N GLY A 606 -21.68 -10.38 16.75
CA GLY A 606 -21.02 -11.54 17.35
C GLY A 606 -19.84 -12.04 16.52
N ALA A 607 -19.96 -13.26 16.00
CA ALA A 607 -18.93 -13.89 15.17
C ALA A 607 -18.86 -13.34 13.73
N TRP A 608 -19.83 -12.56 13.30
CA TRP A 608 -19.97 -12.05 11.94
C TRP A 608 -19.76 -10.54 11.89
N THR A 609 -18.87 -10.08 11.00
CA THR A 609 -18.61 -8.65 10.77
C THR A 609 -18.75 -8.34 9.28
N PRO A 610 -19.96 -7.95 8.82
CA PRO A 610 -20.16 -7.46 7.47
C PRO A 610 -19.61 -6.03 7.33
N GLN A 611 -19.11 -5.73 6.13
CA GLN A 611 -18.62 -4.42 5.74
C GLN A 611 -19.03 -4.13 4.30
N LEU A 612 -19.72 -3.03 4.08
CA LEU A 612 -20.05 -2.51 2.76
C LEU A 612 -19.20 -1.27 2.49
N THR A 613 -18.49 -1.27 1.37
CA THR A 613 -17.75 -0.12 0.85
C THR A 613 -18.33 0.23 -0.52
N THR A 614 -18.73 1.47 -0.71
CA THR A 614 -19.21 2.00 -1.99
C THR A 614 -18.39 3.23 -2.34
N VAL A 615 -17.85 3.25 -3.57
CA VAL A 615 -17.10 4.40 -4.11
C VAL A 615 -17.70 4.77 -5.45
N MET A 616 -17.91 6.06 -5.67
CA MET A 616 -18.27 6.65 -6.95
C MET A 616 -17.15 7.59 -7.39
N ASN A 617 -16.65 7.40 -8.61
CA ASN A 617 -15.76 8.34 -9.27
C ASN A 617 -16.47 8.88 -10.51
N LYS A 618 -16.51 10.19 -10.65
CA LYS A 618 -17.10 10.87 -11.81
C LYS A 618 -16.17 11.95 -12.31
N GLN A 619 -15.70 11.82 -13.53
CA GLN A 619 -14.96 12.90 -14.22
C GLN A 619 -15.91 13.79 -15.02
N PHE A 620 -15.43 14.97 -15.41
CA PHE A 620 -16.10 15.90 -16.29
C PHE A 620 -15.14 16.21 -17.44
N LEU A 621 -15.27 15.47 -18.55
CA LEU A 621 -14.41 15.59 -19.70
C LEU A 621 -15.23 15.60 -21.00
N HIS A 622 -15.07 16.67 -21.77
CA HIS A 622 -15.50 16.72 -23.16
C HIS A 622 -14.25 16.62 -24.04
N LEU A 623 -14.16 15.56 -24.81
CA LEU A 623 -13.02 15.28 -25.68
C LEU A 623 -13.44 15.44 -27.14
N THR A 624 -12.76 16.34 -27.85
CA THR A 624 -12.90 16.47 -29.32
C THR A 624 -11.71 15.79 -29.98
N THR A 625 -11.97 14.92 -30.90
CA THR A 625 -11.01 14.12 -31.67
C THR A 625 -11.35 14.23 -33.14
N GLY A 626 -10.52 13.69 -34.02
CA GLY A 626 -10.79 13.57 -35.45
C GLY A 626 -11.98 12.64 -35.78
N THR A 627 -12.35 11.73 -34.88
CA THR A 627 -13.49 10.81 -35.02
C THR A 627 -14.79 11.35 -34.45
N GLY A 628 -14.78 12.47 -33.71
CA GLY A 628 -16.00 13.07 -33.16
C GLY A 628 -15.82 13.77 -31.81
N GLN A 629 -16.96 14.10 -31.20
CA GLN A 629 -17.04 14.70 -29.89
C GLN A 629 -17.59 13.68 -28.87
N TYR A 630 -16.86 13.47 -27.78
CA TYR A 630 -17.19 12.49 -26.76
C TYR A 630 -17.41 13.18 -25.42
N ASN A 631 -18.55 12.89 -24.79
CA ASN A 631 -18.84 13.32 -23.42
C ASN A 631 -18.49 12.16 -22.48
N LEU A 632 -17.28 12.21 -21.92
CA LEU A 632 -16.71 11.17 -21.04
C LEU A 632 -16.96 11.57 -19.59
N SER A 633 -18.21 11.50 -19.14
CA SER A 633 -18.63 11.94 -17.79
C SER A 633 -19.51 10.93 -17.05
N SER A 634 -19.58 9.69 -17.54
CA SER A 634 -20.33 8.60 -16.89
C SER A 634 -19.62 8.15 -15.62
N PRO A 635 -20.32 8.09 -14.47
CA PRO A 635 -19.69 7.70 -13.21
C PRO A 635 -19.32 6.23 -13.17
N ILE A 636 -18.19 5.91 -12.53
CA ILE A 636 -17.78 4.56 -12.20
C ILE A 636 -18.17 4.29 -10.75
N TRP A 637 -18.97 3.26 -10.52
CA TRP A 637 -19.31 2.76 -9.20
C TRP A 637 -18.49 1.54 -8.87
N ILE A 638 -17.90 1.52 -7.68
CA ILE A 638 -17.19 0.37 -7.12
C ILE A 638 -17.87 0.00 -5.81
N VAL A 639 -18.35 -1.24 -5.72
CA VAL A 639 -19.01 -1.76 -4.53
C VAL A 639 -18.26 -2.99 -4.05
N LYS A 640 -17.89 -3.03 -2.78
CA LYS A 640 -17.24 -4.16 -2.13
C LYS A 640 -18.04 -4.56 -0.90
N LEU A 641 -18.44 -5.82 -0.84
CA LEU A 641 -19.08 -6.44 0.32
C LEU A 641 -18.13 -7.49 0.90
N SER A 642 -17.62 -7.23 2.10
CA SER A 642 -16.76 -8.16 2.84
C SER A 642 -17.54 -8.74 4.01
N ASN A 643 -17.57 -10.08 4.13
CA ASN A 643 -18.17 -10.80 5.24
C ASN A 643 -17.05 -11.58 5.95
N ASN A 644 -16.77 -11.21 7.19
CA ASN A 644 -15.74 -11.81 8.01
C ASN A 644 -16.39 -12.58 9.14
N PHE A 645 -16.05 -13.88 9.28
CA PHE A 645 -16.59 -14.76 10.30
C PHE A 645 -15.44 -15.31 11.15
N GLN A 646 -15.59 -15.24 12.47
CA GLN A 646 -14.70 -15.87 13.43
C GLN A 646 -15.42 -17.04 14.10
N ILE A 647 -14.99 -18.27 13.80
CA ILE A 647 -15.59 -19.50 14.35
C ILE A 647 -14.65 -20.08 15.39
N GLY A 648 -14.99 -19.89 16.66
CA GLY A 648 -14.11 -20.22 17.78
C GLY A 648 -12.83 -19.37 17.73
N ARG A 649 -11.71 -19.92 18.24
CA ARG A 649 -10.42 -19.20 18.34
C ARG A 649 -9.50 -19.41 17.14
N THR A 650 -9.73 -20.46 16.36
CA THR A 650 -8.73 -20.97 15.41
C THR A 650 -9.19 -21.02 13.96
N LEU A 651 -10.48 -20.71 13.66
CA LEU A 651 -11.02 -20.74 12.29
C LEU A 651 -11.60 -19.37 11.93
N SER A 652 -11.07 -18.77 10.89
CA SER A 652 -11.56 -17.52 10.32
C SER A 652 -11.96 -17.74 8.86
N LEU A 653 -13.12 -17.21 8.47
CA LEU A 653 -13.62 -17.27 7.10
C LEU A 653 -13.87 -15.86 6.60
N PHE A 654 -13.51 -15.61 5.35
CA PHE A 654 -13.69 -14.34 4.66
C PHE A 654 -14.35 -14.59 3.31
N LEU A 655 -15.48 -13.93 3.07
CA LEU A 655 -16.17 -13.95 1.79
C LEU A 655 -16.29 -12.52 1.28
N THR A 656 -15.65 -12.22 0.16
CA THR A 656 -15.62 -10.87 -0.42
C THR A 656 -16.22 -10.89 -1.82
N ALA A 657 -17.16 -10.00 -2.08
CA ALA A 657 -17.72 -9.73 -3.39
C ALA A 657 -17.33 -8.30 -3.82
N ASP A 658 -16.73 -8.17 -4.99
CA ASP A 658 -16.33 -6.90 -5.60
C ASP A 658 -17.14 -6.70 -6.88
N TYR A 659 -17.59 -5.46 -7.12
CA TYR A 659 -18.30 -5.04 -8.32
C TYR A 659 -17.79 -3.67 -8.77
N GLN A 660 -17.60 -3.49 -10.08
CA GLN A 660 -17.31 -2.22 -10.72
C GLN A 660 -18.23 -2.04 -11.94
N SER A 661 -18.89 -0.89 -12.01
CA SER A 661 -19.76 -0.55 -13.17
C SER A 661 -18.93 -0.10 -14.37
N PRO A 662 -19.51 -0.09 -15.58
CA PRO A 662 -19.05 0.76 -16.67
C PRO A 662 -18.96 2.22 -16.26
N GLY A 663 -18.24 3.04 -17.02
CA GLY A 663 -18.10 4.47 -16.81
C GLY A 663 -16.77 5.01 -17.38
N ASP A 664 -16.49 6.29 -17.16
CA ASP A 664 -15.44 6.98 -17.89
C ASP A 664 -14.25 7.34 -16.98
N TYR A 665 -13.06 7.10 -17.48
CA TYR A 665 -11.79 7.52 -16.87
C TYR A 665 -10.82 8.02 -17.95
N ARG A 666 -10.43 9.28 -17.89
CA ARG A 666 -9.63 9.95 -18.94
C ARG A 666 -10.32 9.81 -20.29
N ASN A 667 -9.61 9.39 -21.34
CA ASN A 667 -10.13 9.10 -22.67
C ASN A 667 -10.58 7.64 -22.85
N VAL A 668 -10.85 6.95 -21.75
CA VAL A 668 -11.27 5.54 -21.74
C VAL A 668 -12.68 5.42 -21.18
N HIS A 669 -13.54 4.69 -21.89
CA HIS A 669 -14.81 4.20 -21.41
C HIS A 669 -14.67 2.73 -20.97
N LEU A 670 -14.88 2.45 -19.68
CA LEU A 670 -15.00 1.07 -19.19
C LEU A 670 -16.32 0.51 -19.66
N SER A 671 -16.31 -0.39 -20.63
CA SER A 671 -17.51 -0.82 -21.36
C SER A 671 -18.24 -1.99 -20.70
N ARG A 672 -17.67 -2.60 -19.65
CA ARG A 672 -18.23 -3.80 -19.00
C ARG A 672 -18.29 -3.69 -17.48
N ASN A 673 -19.30 -4.35 -16.92
CA ASN A 673 -19.32 -4.67 -15.50
C ASN A 673 -18.18 -5.65 -15.19
N MET A 674 -17.40 -5.32 -14.17
CA MET A 674 -16.37 -6.21 -13.64
C MET A 674 -16.72 -6.62 -12.22
N TRP A 675 -16.84 -7.93 -11.95
CA TRP A 675 -17.17 -8.43 -10.62
C TRP A 675 -16.43 -9.73 -10.32
N SER A 676 -16.24 -10.00 -9.05
CA SER A 676 -15.67 -11.27 -8.59
C SER A 676 -16.17 -11.61 -7.19
N VAL A 677 -16.18 -12.89 -6.85
CA VAL A 677 -16.41 -13.39 -5.51
C VAL A 677 -15.19 -14.22 -5.11
N ASN A 678 -14.65 -13.91 -3.93
CA ASN A 678 -13.45 -14.52 -3.39
C ASN A 678 -13.75 -15.12 -2.02
N PHE A 679 -13.18 -16.30 -1.74
CA PHE A 679 -13.28 -16.99 -0.46
C PHE A 679 -11.89 -17.23 0.12
N ASN A 680 -11.75 -17.05 1.43
CA ASN A 680 -10.54 -17.34 2.17
C ASN A 680 -10.90 -17.98 3.52
N ALA A 681 -10.30 -19.12 3.84
CA ALA A 681 -10.43 -19.81 5.12
C ALA A 681 -9.03 -20.00 5.73
N VAL A 682 -8.87 -19.61 6.97
CA VAL A 682 -7.60 -19.73 7.72
C VAL A 682 -7.86 -20.55 8.98
N LYS A 683 -7.11 -21.62 9.18
CA LYS A 683 -7.12 -22.46 10.37
C LYS A 683 -5.75 -22.41 11.03
N THR A 684 -5.70 -22.02 12.31
CA THR A 684 -4.50 -22.06 13.14
C THR A 684 -4.48 -23.34 13.99
N LEU A 685 -3.29 -23.91 14.15
CA LEU A 685 -3.02 -25.17 14.85
C LEU A 685 -1.79 -25.02 15.74
N TYR A 686 -1.58 -25.94 16.66
CA TYR A 686 -0.39 -25.99 17.53
C TYR A 686 -0.08 -24.67 18.24
N HIS A 687 -1.08 -24.07 18.92
CA HIS A 687 -0.95 -22.79 19.63
C HIS A 687 -0.45 -21.66 18.70
N ASP A 688 -1.09 -21.53 17.55
CA ASP A 688 -0.84 -20.52 16.51
C ASP A 688 0.54 -20.62 15.81
N ARG A 689 1.29 -21.73 16.03
CA ARG A 689 2.59 -21.95 15.35
C ARG A 689 2.43 -22.42 13.91
N LEU A 690 1.38 -23.15 13.60
CA LEU A 690 1.08 -23.63 12.24
C LEU A 690 -0.24 -23.03 11.78
N SER A 691 -0.26 -22.43 10.59
CA SER A 691 -1.49 -22.05 9.92
C SER A 691 -1.64 -22.72 8.56
N VAL A 692 -2.87 -23.12 8.26
CA VAL A 692 -3.29 -23.65 6.97
C VAL A 692 -4.34 -22.71 6.40
N GLN A 693 -4.12 -22.23 5.19
CA GLN A 693 -5.04 -21.34 4.50
C GLN A 693 -5.49 -21.94 3.18
N LEU A 694 -6.78 -21.88 2.92
CA LEU A 694 -7.38 -22.20 1.62
C LEU A 694 -8.00 -20.93 1.06
N LYS A 695 -7.60 -20.55 -0.15
CA LYS A 695 -8.14 -19.37 -0.84
C LYS A 695 -8.68 -19.76 -2.22
N VAL A 696 -9.83 -19.24 -2.58
CA VAL A 696 -10.43 -19.39 -3.92
C VAL A 696 -10.71 -17.98 -4.45
N ASN A 697 -10.02 -17.61 -5.51
CA ASN A 697 -10.18 -16.33 -6.16
C ASN A 697 -11.12 -16.46 -7.36
N ASP A 698 -11.98 -15.46 -7.58
CA ASP A 698 -12.89 -15.35 -8.72
C ASP A 698 -13.65 -16.67 -8.98
N ILE A 699 -14.40 -17.14 -7.96
CA ILE A 699 -15.11 -18.43 -7.94
C ILE A 699 -15.89 -18.66 -9.24
N PHE A 700 -16.53 -17.61 -9.77
CA PHE A 700 -17.40 -17.68 -10.95
C PHE A 700 -16.68 -17.39 -12.27
N ASN A 701 -15.36 -17.12 -12.28
CA ASN A 701 -14.59 -16.75 -13.46
C ASN A 701 -15.20 -15.58 -14.24
N SER A 702 -15.64 -14.58 -13.49
CA SER A 702 -16.47 -13.46 -13.99
C SER A 702 -15.66 -12.21 -14.30
N LYS A 703 -14.42 -12.11 -13.81
CA LYS A 703 -13.59 -10.93 -13.95
C LYS A 703 -13.05 -10.77 -15.37
N LYS A 704 -13.65 -9.83 -16.12
CA LYS A 704 -13.26 -9.47 -17.50
C LYS A 704 -13.18 -7.97 -17.60
N ASP A 705 -12.13 -7.45 -18.24
CA ASP A 705 -11.85 -6.03 -18.37
C ASP A 705 -12.11 -5.59 -19.83
N GLY A 706 -13.12 -4.76 -20.03
CA GLY A 706 -13.50 -4.22 -21.34
C GLY A 706 -13.35 -2.71 -21.36
N ASN A 707 -12.64 -2.19 -22.38
CA ASN A 707 -12.31 -0.78 -22.51
C ASN A 707 -12.56 -0.29 -23.94
N GLU A 708 -13.08 0.93 -24.07
CA GLU A 708 -13.11 1.69 -25.31
C GLU A 708 -12.20 2.90 -25.13
N ILE A 709 -11.23 3.07 -26.04
CA ILE A 709 -10.22 4.14 -25.94
C ILE A 709 -10.42 5.07 -27.13
N TYR A 710 -10.69 6.35 -26.82
CA TYR A 710 -10.91 7.39 -27.82
C TYR A 710 -9.63 8.20 -28.01
N ASN A 711 -9.08 8.11 -29.23
CA ASN A 711 -7.88 8.83 -29.65
C ASN A 711 -8.22 9.85 -30.74
N ASP A 712 -7.21 10.39 -31.43
CA ASP A 712 -7.45 11.40 -32.46
C ASP A 712 -8.30 10.86 -33.62
N GLN A 713 -7.69 10.05 -34.45
CA GLN A 713 -8.34 9.45 -35.62
C GLN A 713 -8.64 7.97 -35.38
N MET A 714 -8.56 7.50 -34.16
CA MET A 714 -8.63 6.08 -33.85
C MET A 714 -9.52 5.81 -32.65
N VAL A 715 -10.37 4.79 -32.76
CA VAL A 715 -11.14 4.21 -31.63
C VAL A 715 -10.73 2.75 -31.48
N MET A 716 -10.47 2.36 -30.23
CA MET A 716 -10.08 1.00 -29.88
C MET A 716 -11.09 0.39 -28.92
N HIS A 717 -11.53 -0.83 -29.20
CA HIS A 717 -12.30 -1.68 -28.29
C HIS A 717 -11.42 -2.82 -27.83
N LEU A 718 -11.17 -2.91 -26.54
CA LEU A 718 -10.25 -3.86 -25.93
C LEU A 718 -10.98 -4.71 -24.90
N LEU A 719 -10.84 -6.03 -25.00
CA LEU A 719 -11.32 -6.97 -23.99
C LEU A 719 -10.14 -7.82 -23.49
N ASN A 720 -9.76 -7.61 -22.24
CA ASN A 720 -8.76 -8.42 -21.57
C ASN A 720 -9.42 -9.49 -20.71
N ARG A 721 -8.93 -10.71 -20.83
CA ARG A 721 -9.29 -11.86 -20.00
C ARG A 721 -8.02 -12.43 -19.39
N TYR A 722 -7.96 -12.45 -18.07
CA TYR A 722 -6.85 -13.02 -17.34
C TYR A 722 -7.27 -14.33 -16.66
N ASP A 723 -6.32 -15.19 -16.41
CA ASP A 723 -6.55 -16.44 -15.66
C ASP A 723 -6.60 -16.15 -14.14
N PHE A 724 -7.62 -15.36 -13.72
CA PHE A 724 -7.77 -14.93 -12.33
C PHE A 724 -8.35 -16.00 -11.41
N ARG A 725 -9.16 -16.94 -11.96
CA ARG A 725 -9.74 -18.00 -11.15
C ARG A 725 -8.65 -18.98 -10.71
N ALA A 726 -8.40 -18.98 -9.41
CA ALA A 726 -7.36 -19.83 -8.83
C ALA A 726 -7.78 -20.36 -7.46
N VAL A 727 -7.34 -21.58 -7.17
CA VAL A 727 -7.34 -22.15 -5.83
C VAL A 727 -5.92 -22.12 -5.31
N SER A 728 -5.73 -21.67 -4.06
CA SER A 728 -4.42 -21.72 -3.42
C SER A 728 -4.47 -22.33 -2.03
N VAL A 729 -3.42 -23.04 -1.67
CA VAL A 729 -3.20 -23.59 -0.34
C VAL A 729 -1.89 -23.02 0.18
N THR A 730 -1.94 -22.44 1.39
CA THR A 730 -0.76 -21.92 2.08
C THR A 730 -0.54 -22.68 3.37
N LEU A 731 0.70 -23.10 3.60
CA LEU A 731 1.19 -23.58 4.87
C LEU A 731 2.18 -22.57 5.43
N ARG A 732 2.03 -22.18 6.68
CA ARG A 732 2.94 -21.25 7.37
C ARG A 732 3.30 -21.82 8.75
N TYR A 733 4.59 -21.86 9.04
CA TYR A 733 5.11 -22.30 10.33
C TYR A 733 5.95 -21.21 10.97
N LYS A 734 5.67 -20.93 12.26
CA LYS A 734 6.34 -19.92 13.07
C LYS A 734 7.05 -20.55 14.26
N LEU A 735 8.33 -20.27 14.41
CA LEU A 735 9.12 -20.63 15.59
C LEU A 735 9.65 -19.35 16.24
N ASN A 736 9.28 -19.10 17.50
CA ASN A 736 9.66 -17.90 18.27
C ASN A 736 9.42 -16.57 17.50
N SER A 737 8.54 -16.60 16.50
CA SER A 737 8.22 -15.45 15.68
C SER A 737 7.24 -14.56 16.44
N LYS A 738 7.78 -13.64 17.22
CA LYS A 738 7.08 -12.47 17.70
C LYS A 738 7.62 -11.27 16.93
N ASP A 739 6.73 -10.40 16.54
CA ASP A 739 6.87 -9.42 15.49
C ASP A 739 7.99 -8.39 15.68
N TYR A 740 8.60 -7.99 14.57
CA TYR A 740 9.75 -7.09 14.48
C TYR A 740 9.39 -5.72 13.93
N LYS A 741 10.02 -4.68 14.49
CA LYS A 741 10.15 -3.37 13.85
C LYS A 741 11.44 -3.33 13.02
N SER A 742 11.32 -3.34 11.72
CA SER A 742 12.36 -2.83 10.83
C SER A 742 12.27 -1.30 10.81
N HIS A 743 13.37 -0.59 10.72
CA HIS A 743 13.40 0.85 11.01
C HIS A 743 13.96 1.72 9.87
N SER A 744 13.56 1.54 8.60
CA SER A 744 14.01 2.43 7.53
C SER A 744 12.93 3.39 7.05
N HIS A 745 13.30 4.60 6.70
CA HIS A 745 12.50 5.53 5.91
C HIS A 745 13.17 5.68 4.57
N SER A 746 12.45 5.57 3.46
CA SER A 746 12.96 5.98 2.16
C SER A 746 11.83 6.51 1.29
N ASP A 747 12.11 7.54 0.52
CA ASP A 747 11.17 8.14 -0.44
C ASP A 747 11.52 7.81 -1.89
N ALA A 748 12.59 7.05 -2.12
CA ALA A 748 13.04 6.68 -3.46
C ALA A 748 12.07 5.78 -4.24
N ASP A 749 11.10 5.13 -3.58
CA ASP A 749 10.20 4.15 -4.22
C ASP A 749 9.31 4.73 -5.32
N GLN A 750 8.88 6.01 -5.18
CA GLN A 750 8.10 6.62 -6.25
C GLN A 750 8.96 6.76 -7.51
N GLU A 751 10.22 7.10 -7.35
CA GLU A 751 11.16 7.18 -8.44
C GLU A 751 11.53 5.80 -8.97
N ILE A 752 11.69 4.81 -8.10
CA ILE A 752 11.92 3.40 -8.47
C ILE A 752 10.74 2.86 -9.30
N ARG A 753 9.50 3.20 -8.98
CA ARG A 753 8.31 2.79 -9.76
C ARG A 753 8.22 3.44 -11.13
N ARG A 754 8.90 4.56 -11.35
CA ARG A 754 8.98 5.24 -12.65
C ARG A 754 10.01 4.58 -13.57
N LEU A 755 10.99 3.86 -13.00
CA LEU A 755 12.01 3.10 -13.71
C LEU A 755 11.43 1.83 -14.34
#